data_864ac6e2d6a4fca0003b7e6ea722e50e
#
_entry.id   864ac6e2d6a4fca0003b7e6ea722e50e
#
_cell.length_a   1.000
_cell.length_b   1.000
_cell.length_c   1.000
_cell.angle_alpha   90.00
_cell.angle_beta   90.00
_cell.angle_gamma   90.00
#
_symmetry.space_group_name_H-M   'P 1'
#
loop_
_entity.id
_entity.type
_entity.pdbx_description
1 polymer ?
#
loop_
_entity_poly.entity_id
_entity_poly.type
_entity_poly.pdbx_seq_one_letter_code
_entity_poly.pdbx_strand_id
1 'polypeptide(L)'
;MQTHEIRQRFLDHFERSGHTVVPSASLLLDDPNLLFVNAGMVPFKPYFLGQVTPPTSRATSIQKCVRTPDIDEVGKTTRHLTFFQMAGNFSFGDYFKQGAIEHAWRLVTGSEDSGGYGFDPDRIWVTVYTEDDEAEQLWRTIAGIPAERIQRRGMEDNFWSMGVPGPCGPSSEIYFDRGPDFGPPGGPIVDEDRFLEIWNLVFMQDERGTSTGPGKGDFPILRPLPAKNIDTGMGIERVALLLQDVPNLYETDLLRPVITRAEELSGRRYGANPADDVRFRVIADHARTGVMLIGDGVTPGNEARGYVLRRLLRRTVRSARLLGVTEPVLGDITAVVRDTLGPLYPEIDTDYPRIGALARAEEEAFLATLSAGSRIFDLAVAQTRQAGGLQLAGDQVFQLHDTYGFPLDLTLEMAAEAGLSVDEASFRTLMAQQRARAKADAAARRSGHGDLSEYRTVLDTHGRTDFLGYTDLTAETRVIGLLVDGVGVPVAGAGRAVEVVLDRTPFYAEGGGQQSDSGTLVGDGFAVEVADVQSPVDGLSVHRGTVVSGEVALDAPVFAQVDITRRRAVARAHSATHLVHSGIRRALGSGAAQAGSLNAPGRLRFDFTSPGGAVPPSVLTDVEDEVNEVLLRSLPVTAEVMPMQAARREGAIAMFGERYGDAVRVVTIGDYSKELCGGTHVPNSADIGLIKLLSEASIGSGIRRVEALVGLDAFRFLAREHVLVAQLAEQFKARPEELGDRISAVTERLRAAERELERLRAAAVLSSAGTLAEGAEQVGTTALVAAETSEGVSGADLRALATEVRGRLGERSGVVALFSVDHAASKVSFVVATTAAARQRGLAAGALVPVFGPAVGGRGGGKPDLAQGGGTEPGGIPAAVAALRTELAGRNGA
;
A
#
# COMPACT_ATOMS: atom_id res chain seq x y z
N MET A 1 21.36 27.87 18.50
CA MET A 1 19.97 28.42 18.34
C MET A 1 19.02 27.29 18.04
N GLN A 2 17.89 27.17 18.74
CA GLN A 2 16.93 26.08 18.51
C GLN A 2 16.08 26.35 17.25
N THR A 3 15.56 25.29 16.63
CA THR A 3 14.81 25.43 15.36
C THR A 3 13.58 26.33 15.48
N HIS A 4 12.85 26.29 16.59
CA HIS A 4 11.68 27.15 16.80
C HIS A 4 12.06 28.63 16.83
N GLU A 5 13.23 28.96 17.38
CA GLU A 5 13.77 30.33 17.44
C GLU A 5 14.21 30.81 16.05
N ILE A 6 14.86 29.93 15.24
CA ILE A 6 15.22 30.22 13.85
C ILE A 6 13.97 30.58 13.05
N ARG A 7 12.89 29.80 13.19
CA ARG A 7 11.60 30.05 12.54
C ARG A 7 11.01 31.40 12.96
N GLN A 8 10.97 31.66 14.25
CA GLN A 8 10.39 32.88 14.77
C GLN A 8 11.16 34.13 14.29
N ARG A 9 12.49 34.09 14.31
CA ARG A 9 13.34 35.19 13.81
C ARG A 9 13.08 35.48 12.32
N PHE A 10 12.89 34.45 11.50
CA PHE A 10 12.54 34.62 10.10
C PHE A 10 11.21 35.34 9.95
N LEU A 11 10.18 34.87 10.60
CA LEU A 11 8.85 35.47 10.51
C LEU A 11 8.85 36.92 11.04
N ASP A 12 9.47 37.15 12.19
CA ASP A 12 9.56 38.49 12.81
C ASP A 12 10.32 39.51 11.93
N HIS A 13 11.40 39.08 11.24
CA HIS A 13 12.16 39.92 10.32
C HIS A 13 11.30 40.43 9.18
N PHE A 14 10.54 39.54 8.57
CA PHE A 14 9.69 39.85 7.43
C PHE A 14 8.41 40.56 7.86
N GLU A 15 7.81 40.24 8.97
CA GLU A 15 6.64 40.92 9.52
C GLU A 15 6.98 42.42 9.81
N ARG A 16 8.13 42.68 10.50
CA ARG A 16 8.64 44.04 10.72
C ARG A 16 8.92 44.77 9.42
N SER A 17 9.20 44.04 8.35
CA SER A 17 9.43 44.60 7.01
C SER A 17 8.15 44.72 6.17
N GLY A 18 6.97 44.61 6.79
CA GLY A 18 5.66 44.80 6.17
C GLY A 18 5.11 43.61 5.38
N HIS A 19 5.61 42.38 5.62
CA HIS A 19 5.08 41.19 5.05
C HIS A 19 3.95 40.60 5.93
N THR A 20 2.90 40.10 5.30
CA THR A 20 1.85 39.36 6.01
C THR A 20 2.31 37.92 6.26
N VAL A 21 2.26 37.49 7.51
CA VAL A 21 2.55 36.11 7.86
C VAL A 21 1.39 35.20 7.42
N VAL A 22 1.68 34.25 6.54
CA VAL A 22 0.71 33.29 6.03
C VAL A 22 1.01 31.93 6.63
N PRO A 23 0.04 31.25 7.27
CA PRO A 23 0.23 29.89 7.79
C PRO A 23 0.65 28.91 6.68
N SER A 24 1.35 27.84 7.06
CA SER A 24 1.66 26.75 6.13
C SER A 24 0.38 26.16 5.53
N ALA A 25 0.35 26.06 4.22
CA ALA A 25 -0.70 25.30 3.55
C ALA A 25 -0.52 23.80 3.79
N SER A 26 -1.58 23.02 3.53
CA SER A 26 -1.48 21.56 3.49
C SER A 26 -0.47 21.10 2.45
N LEU A 27 0.17 19.97 2.69
CA LEU A 27 1.00 19.26 1.69
C LEU A 27 0.19 18.83 0.47
N LEU A 28 -1.15 18.80 0.59
CA LEU A 28 -2.10 18.38 -0.43
C LEU A 28 -2.79 19.61 -1.03
N LEU A 29 -2.29 20.06 -2.17
CA LEU A 29 -2.96 21.07 -2.97
C LEU A 29 -3.58 20.44 -4.22
N ASP A 30 -4.60 21.10 -4.75
CA ASP A 30 -5.29 20.70 -5.98
C ASP A 30 -4.52 21.20 -7.22
N ASP A 31 -3.26 20.76 -7.35
CA ASP A 31 -2.46 20.94 -8.56
C ASP A 31 -2.28 19.57 -9.22
N PRO A 32 -2.82 19.36 -10.44
CA PRO A 32 -2.79 18.05 -11.10
C PRO A 32 -1.37 17.57 -11.45
N ASN A 33 -0.38 18.46 -11.41
CA ASN A 33 0.99 18.16 -11.78
C ASN A 33 1.88 17.81 -10.57
N LEU A 34 1.40 18.00 -9.34
CA LEU A 34 2.17 17.78 -8.12
C LEU A 34 1.50 16.75 -7.20
N LEU A 35 2.26 15.77 -6.74
CA LEU A 35 1.80 14.86 -5.70
C LEU A 35 1.70 15.58 -4.34
N PHE A 36 2.73 16.38 -4.02
CA PHE A 36 2.83 17.14 -2.78
C PHE A 36 3.39 18.51 -3.03
N VAL A 37 3.16 19.44 -2.11
CA VAL A 37 3.84 20.74 -2.09
C VAL A 37 5.34 20.49 -1.88
N ASN A 38 6.14 20.89 -2.86
CA ASN A 38 7.58 20.65 -2.91
C ASN A 38 8.42 21.93 -2.76
N ALA A 39 7.77 23.09 -2.73
CA ALA A 39 8.40 24.41 -2.56
C ALA A 39 7.44 25.41 -1.89
N GLY A 40 7.99 26.42 -1.22
CA GLY A 40 7.25 27.43 -0.48
C GLY A 40 6.29 28.25 -1.32
N MET A 41 6.60 28.45 -2.60
CA MET A 41 5.81 29.26 -3.53
C MET A 41 4.54 28.54 -4.06
N VAL A 42 4.44 27.22 -3.94
CA VAL A 42 3.34 26.45 -4.58
C VAL A 42 1.95 26.97 -4.20
N PRO A 43 1.65 27.31 -2.95
CA PRO A 43 0.37 27.91 -2.57
C PRO A 43 0.11 29.29 -3.21
N PHE A 44 1.16 29.99 -3.62
CA PHE A 44 1.11 31.33 -4.19
C PHE A 44 1.14 31.36 -5.73
N LYS A 45 1.25 30.20 -6.38
CA LYS A 45 1.32 30.05 -7.85
C LYS A 45 0.26 30.86 -8.61
N PRO A 46 -1.03 30.90 -8.22
CA PRO A 46 -2.04 31.70 -8.91
C PRO A 46 -1.77 33.21 -8.88
N TYR A 47 -1.13 33.70 -7.82
CA TYR A 47 -0.77 35.11 -7.68
C TYR A 47 0.38 35.48 -8.61
N PHE A 48 1.42 34.65 -8.69
CA PHE A 48 2.53 34.86 -9.62
C PHE A 48 2.09 34.87 -11.09
N LEU A 49 1.14 34.02 -11.46
CA LEU A 49 0.58 33.93 -12.79
C LEU A 49 -0.44 35.04 -13.10
N GLY A 50 -0.81 35.85 -12.10
CA GLY A 50 -1.84 36.91 -12.25
C GLY A 50 -3.25 36.35 -12.45
N GLN A 51 -3.50 35.08 -12.11
CA GLN A 51 -4.81 34.43 -12.19
C GLN A 51 -5.76 34.92 -11.09
N VAL A 52 -5.19 35.27 -9.95
CA VAL A 52 -5.91 35.78 -8.79
C VAL A 52 -5.13 36.98 -8.26
N THR A 53 -5.84 38.04 -7.84
CA THR A 53 -5.20 39.19 -7.17
C THR A 53 -4.73 38.77 -5.78
N PRO A 54 -3.44 38.95 -5.42
CA PRO A 54 -2.97 38.64 -4.09
C PRO A 54 -3.64 39.51 -3.02
N PRO A 55 -3.98 39.00 -1.86
CA PRO A 55 -4.60 39.77 -0.78
C PRO A 55 -3.64 40.81 -0.16
N THR A 56 -2.35 40.65 -0.37
CA THR A 56 -1.28 41.49 0.09
C THR A 56 -0.15 41.51 -0.95
N SER A 57 0.57 42.63 -1.07
CA SER A 57 1.73 42.68 -1.99
C SER A 57 2.98 41.97 -1.45
N ARG A 58 3.03 41.69 -0.15
CA ARG A 58 4.14 40.99 0.51
C ARG A 58 3.63 39.92 1.45
N ALA A 59 4.17 38.74 1.35
CA ALA A 59 3.85 37.61 2.26
C ALA A 59 5.12 36.93 2.75
N THR A 60 5.03 36.27 3.90
CA THR A 60 6.05 35.37 4.42
C THR A 60 5.40 34.14 5.01
N SER A 61 6.05 32.99 4.85
CA SER A 61 5.52 31.70 5.35
C SER A 61 6.66 30.73 5.64
N ILE A 62 6.41 29.79 6.54
CA ILE A 62 7.25 28.60 6.69
C ILE A 62 6.41 27.40 6.25
N GLN A 63 6.61 27.00 5.00
CA GLN A 63 5.80 26.01 4.31
C GLN A 63 6.33 24.60 4.57
N LYS A 64 5.43 23.65 4.91
CA LYS A 64 5.67 22.22 4.86
C LYS A 64 5.96 21.79 3.43
N CYS A 65 7.08 21.09 3.18
CA CYS A 65 7.45 20.60 1.87
C CYS A 65 7.82 19.13 1.90
N VAL A 66 7.46 18.39 0.84
CA VAL A 66 7.86 17.00 0.62
C VAL A 66 8.43 16.84 -0.79
N ARG A 67 9.68 16.35 -0.87
CA ARG A 67 10.37 16.04 -2.13
C ARG A 67 10.55 14.54 -2.26
N THR A 68 9.77 13.93 -3.13
CA THR A 68 9.81 12.47 -3.35
C THR A 68 11.08 11.96 -4.07
N PRO A 69 11.73 12.72 -4.97
CA PRO A 69 13.01 12.31 -5.54
C PRO A 69 14.12 12.11 -4.49
N ASP A 70 14.08 12.85 -3.39
CA ASP A 70 15.11 12.81 -2.34
C ASP A 70 15.01 11.57 -1.44
N ILE A 71 13.91 10.80 -1.50
CA ILE A 71 13.69 9.59 -0.68
C ILE A 71 14.87 8.61 -0.77
N ASP A 72 15.45 8.45 -1.95
CA ASP A 72 16.53 7.48 -2.18
C ASP A 72 17.91 8.01 -1.78
N GLU A 73 18.03 9.32 -1.56
CA GLU A 73 19.24 9.98 -1.08
C GLU A 73 19.28 10.12 0.46
N VAL A 74 18.11 9.98 1.11
CA VAL A 74 18.00 10.01 2.57
C VAL A 74 18.86 8.93 3.21
N GLY A 75 19.65 9.33 4.17
CA GLY A 75 20.58 8.47 4.88
C GLY A 75 21.96 8.35 4.25
N LYS A 76 22.08 8.48 2.92
CA LYS A 76 23.36 8.43 2.20
C LYS A 76 24.11 9.74 2.25
N THR A 77 23.40 10.86 2.12
CA THR A 77 23.96 12.20 2.21
C THR A 77 23.70 12.81 3.59
N THR A 78 24.38 13.91 3.90
CA THR A 78 24.23 14.65 5.16
C THR A 78 23.23 15.80 5.09
N ARG A 79 22.62 16.06 3.89
CA ARG A 79 21.88 17.28 3.56
C ARG A 79 20.51 17.07 2.90
N HIS A 80 20.09 15.83 2.62
CA HIS A 80 18.80 15.54 2.01
C HIS A 80 17.79 15.00 3.05
N LEU A 81 16.58 15.53 2.98
CA LEU A 81 15.41 15.12 3.76
C LEU A 81 14.20 15.01 2.83
N THR A 82 13.32 14.05 3.09
CA THR A 82 12.05 13.91 2.36
C THR A 82 11.07 15.00 2.75
N PHE A 83 10.85 15.18 4.05
CA PHE A 83 10.08 16.29 4.62
C PHE A 83 11.03 17.34 5.17
N PHE A 84 10.80 18.59 4.82
CA PHE A 84 11.54 19.73 5.34
C PHE A 84 10.67 20.98 5.39
N GLN A 85 11.15 21.99 6.12
CA GLN A 85 10.49 23.26 6.31
C GLN A 85 11.18 24.32 5.45
N MET A 86 10.42 24.92 4.54
CA MET A 86 10.92 25.98 3.67
C MET A 86 10.38 27.32 4.15
N ALA A 87 11.25 28.17 4.68
CA ALA A 87 10.93 29.54 5.01
C ALA A 87 11.08 30.40 3.76
N GLY A 88 10.03 31.16 3.44
CA GLY A 88 9.98 31.98 2.24
C GLY A 88 9.41 33.36 2.47
N ASN A 89 9.95 34.34 1.77
CA ASN A 89 9.34 35.66 1.60
C ASN A 89 8.99 35.87 0.14
N PHE A 90 7.84 36.48 -0.08
CA PHE A 90 7.21 36.63 -1.38
C PHE A 90 6.86 38.08 -1.61
N SER A 91 7.14 38.56 -2.85
CA SER A 91 6.74 39.87 -3.31
C SER A 91 5.95 39.75 -4.60
N PHE A 92 4.76 40.29 -4.62
CA PHE A 92 3.85 40.24 -5.76
C PHE A 92 3.82 41.60 -6.43
N GLY A 93 4.85 41.88 -7.24
CA GLY A 93 5.00 43.13 -7.96
C GLY A 93 5.37 44.34 -7.09
N ASP A 94 5.86 44.16 -5.87
CA ASP A 94 6.26 45.23 -4.95
C ASP A 94 7.77 45.46 -5.05
N TYR A 95 8.59 44.68 -4.34
CA TYR A 95 10.05 44.77 -4.49
C TYR A 95 10.59 43.64 -5.37
N PHE A 96 11.81 43.81 -5.89
CA PHE A 96 12.48 42.85 -6.73
C PHE A 96 13.88 42.50 -6.19
N LYS A 97 14.86 42.21 -7.02
CA LYS A 97 16.21 41.71 -6.65
C LYS A 97 16.86 42.48 -5.51
N GLN A 98 16.88 43.79 -5.61
CA GLN A 98 17.53 44.65 -4.60
C GLN A 98 16.93 44.39 -3.21
N GLY A 99 15.61 44.48 -3.09
CA GLY A 99 14.93 44.27 -1.80
C GLY A 99 15.11 42.86 -1.27
N ALA A 100 15.07 41.84 -2.15
CA ALA A 100 15.29 40.46 -1.75
C ALA A 100 16.69 40.21 -1.17
N ILE A 101 17.73 40.76 -1.85
CA ILE A 101 19.13 40.68 -1.41
C ILE A 101 19.35 41.45 -0.08
N GLU A 102 18.77 42.65 0.06
CA GLU A 102 18.85 43.44 1.29
C GLU A 102 18.26 42.68 2.50
N HIS A 103 17.04 42.12 2.32
CA HIS A 103 16.40 41.36 3.39
C HIS A 103 17.21 40.12 3.77
N ALA A 104 17.65 39.36 2.75
CA ALA A 104 18.41 38.15 2.98
C ALA A 104 19.72 38.41 3.70
N TRP A 105 20.48 39.42 3.22
CA TRP A 105 21.76 39.78 3.83
C TRP A 105 21.62 40.21 5.28
N ARG A 106 20.64 41.08 5.58
CA ARG A 106 20.37 41.57 6.93
C ARG A 106 19.99 40.48 7.89
N LEU A 107 19.19 39.49 7.44
CA LEU A 107 18.78 38.39 8.29
C LEU A 107 19.92 37.43 8.54
N VAL A 108 20.69 37.06 7.50
CA VAL A 108 21.75 36.08 7.58
C VAL A 108 22.92 36.58 8.42
N THR A 109 23.39 37.84 8.18
CA THR A 109 24.60 38.38 8.81
C THR A 109 24.34 39.31 9.99
N GLY A 110 23.09 39.78 10.14
CA GLY A 110 22.69 40.60 11.29
C GLY A 110 22.95 39.90 12.61
N SER A 111 23.37 40.67 13.63
CA SER A 111 23.65 40.10 14.95
C SER A 111 22.40 39.47 15.58
N GLU A 112 22.62 38.51 16.46
CA GLU A 112 21.51 37.87 17.17
C GLU A 112 20.71 38.85 18.02
N ASP A 113 21.33 39.88 18.57
CA ASP A 113 20.68 40.95 19.34
C ASP A 113 19.79 41.84 18.48
N SER A 114 20.09 41.95 17.17
CA SER A 114 19.26 42.64 16.21
C SER A 114 18.16 41.80 15.57
N GLY A 115 18.09 40.52 15.93
CA GLY A 115 17.15 39.55 15.41
C GLY A 115 17.64 38.82 14.16
N GLY A 116 18.92 38.95 13.79
CA GLY A 116 19.55 38.17 12.73
C GLY A 116 20.07 36.83 13.19
N TYR A 117 20.68 36.08 12.26
CA TYR A 117 21.27 34.76 12.53
C TYR A 117 22.73 34.83 12.94
N GLY A 118 23.42 35.97 12.74
CA GLY A 118 24.78 36.16 13.15
C GLY A 118 25.83 35.37 12.37
N PHE A 119 25.55 34.94 11.17
CA PHE A 119 26.56 34.26 10.36
C PHE A 119 27.70 35.20 10.00
N ASP A 120 28.92 34.66 10.04
CA ASP A 120 30.12 35.37 9.65
C ASP A 120 30.08 35.76 8.15
N PRO A 121 30.06 37.03 7.80
CA PRO A 121 30.04 37.48 6.40
C PRO A 121 31.21 36.96 5.55
N ASP A 122 32.36 36.67 6.17
CA ASP A 122 33.55 36.17 5.49
C ASP A 122 33.41 34.68 5.08
N ARG A 123 32.43 33.98 5.61
CA ARG A 123 32.09 32.60 5.28
C ARG A 123 30.93 32.49 4.30
N ILE A 124 30.31 33.61 3.90
CA ILE A 124 29.19 33.61 2.94
C ILE A 124 29.73 33.60 1.51
N TRP A 125 29.20 32.71 0.71
CA TRP A 125 29.37 32.63 -0.74
C TRP A 125 28.01 32.77 -1.41
N VAL A 126 27.98 33.24 -2.64
CA VAL A 126 26.74 33.35 -3.43
C VAL A 126 26.95 32.80 -4.82
N THR A 127 25.88 32.26 -5.39
CA THR A 127 25.82 31.96 -6.82
C THR A 127 24.79 32.82 -7.50
N VAL A 128 24.99 33.11 -8.78
CA VAL A 128 24.06 33.88 -9.61
C VAL A 128 23.95 33.22 -10.97
N TYR A 129 22.81 33.42 -11.64
CA TYR A 129 22.62 32.97 -13.00
C TYR A 129 23.64 33.61 -13.95
N THR A 130 24.16 32.83 -14.91
CA THR A 130 25.26 33.25 -15.80
C THR A 130 25.02 34.58 -16.51
N GLU A 131 23.75 34.88 -16.84
CA GLU A 131 23.37 36.11 -17.56
C GLU A 131 22.82 37.21 -16.61
N ASP A 132 22.87 37.04 -15.28
CA ASP A 132 22.31 37.97 -14.31
C ASP A 132 23.37 38.90 -13.71
N ASP A 133 23.86 39.83 -14.54
CA ASP A 133 24.83 40.84 -14.11
C ASP A 133 24.29 41.77 -13.03
N GLU A 134 22.96 42.03 -13.03
CA GLU A 134 22.29 42.85 -12.04
C GLU A 134 22.41 42.24 -10.64
N ALA A 135 22.14 40.94 -10.51
CA ALA A 135 22.24 40.26 -9.21
C ALA A 135 23.68 40.24 -8.68
N GLU A 136 24.68 39.98 -9.55
CA GLU A 136 26.08 40.04 -9.15
C GLU A 136 26.47 41.45 -8.62
N GLN A 137 26.09 42.50 -9.37
CA GLN A 137 26.37 43.87 -8.94
C GLN A 137 25.69 44.23 -7.62
N LEU A 138 24.45 43.80 -7.41
CA LEU A 138 23.73 44.04 -6.17
C LEU A 138 24.42 43.35 -4.98
N TRP A 139 24.88 42.09 -5.10
CA TRP A 139 25.63 41.42 -4.05
C TRP A 139 26.93 42.17 -3.69
N ARG A 140 27.65 42.66 -4.69
CA ARG A 140 28.87 43.43 -4.44
C ARG A 140 28.58 44.77 -3.76
N THR A 141 27.49 45.42 -4.14
CA THR A 141 27.17 46.79 -3.66
C THR A 141 26.49 46.77 -2.29
N ILE A 142 25.57 45.86 -2.06
CA ILE A 142 24.76 45.79 -0.84
C ILE A 142 25.50 45.01 0.24
N ALA A 143 25.99 43.80 -0.10
CA ALA A 143 26.58 42.87 0.81
C ALA A 143 28.12 43.04 0.95
N GLY A 144 28.76 43.76 0.03
CA GLY A 144 30.23 43.89 0.02
C GLY A 144 30.95 42.56 -0.31
N ILE A 145 30.27 41.55 -0.86
CA ILE A 145 30.87 40.26 -1.17
C ILE A 145 31.93 40.45 -2.28
N PRO A 146 33.16 40.00 -2.08
CA PRO A 146 34.21 40.12 -3.09
C PRO A 146 33.92 39.18 -4.29
N ALA A 147 34.38 39.56 -5.46
CA ALA A 147 34.05 38.88 -6.72
C ALA A 147 34.41 37.36 -6.73
N GLU A 148 35.48 36.97 -6.03
CA GLU A 148 35.93 35.59 -5.92
C GLU A 148 34.96 34.67 -5.12
N ARG A 149 34.07 35.27 -4.32
CA ARG A 149 33.01 34.54 -3.60
C ARG A 149 31.65 34.62 -4.26
N ILE A 150 31.57 35.23 -5.47
CA ILE A 150 30.37 35.21 -6.30
C ILE A 150 30.63 34.30 -7.51
N GLN A 151 29.88 33.20 -7.62
CA GLN A 151 30.07 32.24 -8.72
C GLN A 151 28.88 32.23 -9.64
N ARG A 152 29.13 32.17 -10.96
CA ARG A 152 28.07 32.10 -11.98
C ARG A 152 27.80 30.65 -12.35
N ARG A 153 26.52 30.28 -12.34
CA ARG A 153 26.03 28.94 -12.72
C ARG A 153 24.95 29.02 -13.80
N GLY A 154 24.75 27.91 -14.50
CA GLY A 154 23.85 27.85 -15.66
C GLY A 154 22.37 27.64 -15.30
N MET A 155 21.60 27.30 -16.34
CA MET A 155 20.15 27.01 -16.23
C MET A 155 19.81 25.86 -15.27
N GLU A 156 20.70 24.89 -15.11
CA GLU A 156 20.44 23.72 -14.26
C GLU A 156 20.48 24.03 -12.77
N ASP A 157 21.24 25.06 -12.38
CA ASP A 157 21.48 25.43 -10.99
C ASP A 157 20.80 26.76 -10.61
N ASN A 158 21.08 27.84 -11.33
CA ASN A 158 20.59 29.19 -10.98
C ASN A 158 19.49 29.73 -11.90
N PHE A 159 18.65 28.82 -12.46
CA PHE A 159 17.40 29.20 -13.08
C PHE A 159 16.29 28.30 -12.52
N TRP A 160 15.50 28.84 -11.64
CA TRP A 160 14.52 28.06 -10.89
C TRP A 160 13.20 27.88 -11.66
N SER A 161 12.63 26.68 -11.56
CA SER A 161 11.27 26.35 -11.99
C SER A 161 10.71 25.20 -11.16
N MET A 162 9.39 25.09 -11.13
CA MET A 162 8.69 23.99 -10.39
C MET A 162 8.92 22.60 -10.97
N GLY A 163 9.61 22.46 -12.10
CA GLY A 163 9.69 21.19 -12.85
C GLY A 163 8.48 20.92 -13.76
N VAL A 164 7.42 21.72 -13.64
CA VAL A 164 6.18 21.66 -14.42
C VAL A 164 5.86 23.05 -14.98
N PRO A 165 4.93 23.21 -15.95
CA PRO A 165 4.54 24.52 -16.48
C PRO A 165 4.09 25.48 -15.38
N GLY A 166 4.61 26.71 -15.42
CA GLY A 166 4.32 27.72 -14.42
C GLY A 166 5.37 28.81 -14.34
N PRO A 167 5.38 29.63 -13.27
CA PRO A 167 6.33 30.71 -13.11
C PRO A 167 7.75 30.17 -12.94
N CYS A 168 8.72 30.94 -13.47
CA CYS A 168 10.15 30.63 -13.41
C CYS A 168 10.98 31.90 -13.51
N GLY A 169 12.27 31.78 -13.26
CA GLY A 169 13.21 32.90 -13.42
C GLY A 169 14.60 32.60 -12.92
N PRO A 170 15.57 33.48 -13.19
CA PRO A 170 16.91 33.36 -12.63
C PRO A 170 16.88 33.38 -11.11
N SER A 171 17.86 32.74 -10.49
CA SER A 171 17.97 32.70 -9.04
C SER A 171 19.39 33.02 -8.57
N SER A 172 19.48 33.36 -7.29
CA SER A 172 20.72 33.56 -6.58
C SER A 172 20.67 32.78 -5.27
N GLU A 173 21.67 31.97 -5.04
CA GLU A 173 21.71 31.11 -3.85
C GLU A 173 22.79 31.57 -2.89
N ILE A 174 22.49 31.49 -1.60
CA ILE A 174 23.41 31.84 -0.50
C ILE A 174 23.94 30.54 0.09
N TYR A 175 25.25 30.44 0.17
CA TYR A 175 26.00 29.32 0.72
C TYR A 175 26.83 29.73 1.93
N PHE A 176 27.03 28.80 2.83
CA PHE A 176 27.90 28.97 3.99
C PHE A 176 29.09 28.02 3.91
N ASP A 177 30.33 28.56 3.99
CA ASP A 177 31.56 27.75 4.06
C ASP A 177 31.73 27.14 5.45
N ARG A 178 31.52 25.83 5.54
CA ARG A 178 31.64 25.05 6.79
C ARG A 178 33.09 24.89 7.25
N GLY A 179 34.02 25.17 6.40
CA GLY A 179 35.46 25.07 6.69
C GLY A 179 36.15 23.87 6.11
N PRO A 180 37.51 23.79 6.28
CA PRO A 180 38.34 22.81 5.60
C PRO A 180 38.09 21.35 6.00
N ASP A 181 37.48 21.10 7.15
CA ASP A 181 37.17 19.76 7.63
C ASP A 181 36.02 19.09 6.81
N PHE A 182 35.28 19.88 6.04
CA PHE A 182 34.14 19.43 5.25
C PHE A 182 34.40 19.28 3.77
N GLY A 183 35.58 19.67 3.26
CA GLY A 183 35.92 19.52 1.85
C GLY A 183 36.99 20.50 1.36
N PRO A 184 37.34 20.44 0.08
CA PRO A 184 38.35 21.30 -0.55
C PRO A 184 37.87 22.77 -0.66
N PRO A 185 38.79 23.76 -0.75
CA PRO A 185 38.44 25.14 -1.05
C PRO A 185 38.02 25.32 -2.51
N GLY A 186 37.30 26.37 -2.85
CA GLY A 186 36.96 26.72 -4.24
C GLY A 186 35.50 27.11 -4.48
N GLY A 187 34.71 27.15 -3.41
CA GLY A 187 33.32 27.59 -3.47
C GLY A 187 32.32 26.49 -3.87
N PRO A 188 31.03 26.83 -3.98
CA PRO A 188 29.94 25.90 -4.25
C PRO A 188 30.11 25.05 -5.52
N ILE A 189 30.76 25.55 -6.54
CA ILE A 189 31.00 24.79 -7.79
C ILE A 189 31.96 23.60 -7.57
N VAL A 190 32.83 23.69 -6.54
CA VAL A 190 33.82 22.64 -6.28
C VAL A 190 33.29 21.60 -5.31
N ASP A 191 32.61 22.03 -4.25
CA ASP A 191 32.16 21.12 -3.19
C ASP A 191 30.95 21.68 -2.43
N GLU A 192 29.78 21.06 -2.60
CA GLU A 192 28.55 21.46 -1.91
C GLU A 192 28.38 20.84 -0.51
N ASP A 193 29.24 19.91 -0.10
CA ASP A 193 29.25 19.42 1.28
C ASP A 193 29.99 20.39 2.22
N ARG A 194 31.04 21.05 1.73
CA ARG A 194 31.70 22.14 2.42
C ARG A 194 30.89 23.43 2.32
N PHE A 195 30.47 23.81 1.11
CA PHE A 195 29.71 25.03 0.86
C PHE A 195 28.24 24.70 0.85
N LEU A 196 27.60 24.77 2.02
CA LEU A 196 26.20 24.36 2.19
C LEU A 196 25.25 25.46 1.75
N GLU A 197 24.41 25.19 0.76
CA GLU A 197 23.30 26.06 0.38
C GLU A 197 22.30 26.19 1.53
N ILE A 198 22.01 27.42 1.93
CA ILE A 198 21.06 27.74 2.99
C ILE A 198 19.81 28.45 2.49
N TRP A 199 19.90 29.25 1.42
CA TRP A 199 18.79 30.05 0.93
C TRP A 199 18.87 30.27 -0.58
N ASN A 200 17.76 30.10 -1.28
CA ASN A 200 17.61 30.39 -2.69
C ASN A 200 16.67 31.60 -2.87
N LEU A 201 17.14 32.67 -3.57
CA LEU A 201 16.39 33.85 -3.91
C LEU A 201 15.99 33.76 -5.39
N VAL A 202 14.72 33.55 -5.70
CA VAL A 202 14.24 33.40 -7.06
C VAL A 202 13.58 34.66 -7.55
N PHE A 203 14.03 35.12 -8.69
CA PHE A 203 13.55 36.33 -9.36
C PHE A 203 12.54 35.95 -10.41
N MET A 204 11.31 35.72 -9.98
CA MET A 204 10.21 35.22 -10.80
C MET A 204 9.78 36.29 -11.81
N GLN A 205 10.10 36.08 -13.07
CA GLN A 205 9.80 37.03 -14.13
C GLN A 205 9.21 36.42 -15.39
N ASP A 206 9.28 35.12 -15.58
CA ASP A 206 8.89 34.41 -16.79
C ASP A 206 7.94 33.24 -16.50
N GLU A 207 7.18 32.81 -17.51
CA GLU A 207 6.35 31.62 -17.49
C GLU A 207 6.95 30.56 -18.43
N ARG A 208 7.23 29.38 -17.88
CA ARG A 208 7.73 28.25 -18.66
C ARG A 208 6.62 27.34 -19.16
N GLY A 209 6.86 26.72 -20.32
CA GLY A 209 6.03 25.65 -20.89
C GLY A 209 6.42 24.25 -20.41
N THR A 210 5.86 23.25 -21.08
CA THR A 210 6.16 21.83 -20.85
C THR A 210 7.61 21.52 -21.20
N SER A 211 8.24 20.64 -20.43
CA SER A 211 9.60 20.14 -20.71
C SER A 211 9.67 19.47 -22.09
N THR A 212 10.71 19.76 -22.84
CA THR A 212 10.97 19.25 -24.20
C THR A 212 12.07 18.19 -24.24
N GLY A 213 12.79 17.98 -23.12
CA GLY A 213 13.89 17.04 -22.97
C GLY A 213 14.12 16.60 -21.52
N PRO A 214 15.16 15.81 -21.25
CA PRO A 214 15.48 15.29 -19.91
C PRO A 214 16.21 16.29 -19.01
N GLY A 215 16.81 17.36 -19.55
CA GLY A 215 17.54 18.38 -18.79
C GLY A 215 16.60 19.28 -18.00
N LYS A 216 17.04 19.73 -16.84
CA LYS A 216 16.25 20.67 -15.99
C LYS A 216 15.93 21.97 -16.73
N GLY A 217 16.78 22.44 -17.65
CA GLY A 217 16.61 23.61 -18.50
C GLY A 217 15.87 23.38 -19.82
N ASP A 218 15.46 22.16 -20.13
CA ASP A 218 14.84 21.80 -21.41
C ASP A 218 13.35 22.18 -21.46
N PHE A 219 13.07 23.47 -21.49
CA PHE A 219 11.70 23.98 -21.62
C PHE A 219 11.68 25.36 -22.33
N PRO A 220 10.59 25.68 -23.04
CA PRO A 220 10.43 27.02 -23.63
C PRO A 220 9.97 28.05 -22.60
N ILE A 221 10.49 29.28 -22.69
CA ILE A 221 9.87 30.45 -22.06
C ILE A 221 8.70 30.88 -22.93
N LEU A 222 7.50 30.88 -22.36
CA LEU A 222 6.27 31.21 -23.08
C LEU A 222 6.04 32.72 -23.18
N ARG A 223 6.21 33.43 -22.07
CA ARG A 223 6.00 34.88 -21.96
C ARG A 223 6.55 35.38 -20.62
N PRO A 224 6.79 36.72 -20.52
CA PRO A 224 7.00 37.35 -19.22
C PRO A 224 5.76 37.24 -18.32
N LEU A 225 5.96 37.16 -17.01
CA LEU A 225 4.89 37.26 -16.01
C LEU A 225 4.27 38.68 -16.02
N PRO A 226 3.01 38.81 -15.56
CA PRO A 226 2.33 40.14 -15.46
C PRO A 226 3.07 41.14 -14.61
N ALA A 227 3.84 40.68 -13.63
CA ALA A 227 4.71 41.49 -12.77
C ALA A 227 6.00 40.75 -12.45
N LYS A 228 7.04 41.49 -12.11
CA LYS A 228 8.27 40.96 -11.54
C LYS A 228 8.01 40.64 -10.07
N ASN A 229 8.25 39.39 -9.67
CA ASN A 229 7.91 38.88 -8.36
C ASN A 229 9.17 38.32 -7.67
N ILE A 230 9.09 38.18 -6.36
CA ILE A 230 10.10 37.45 -5.56
C ILE A 230 9.47 36.25 -4.95
N ASP A 231 10.17 35.14 -5.11
CA ASP A 231 10.01 33.91 -4.35
C ASP A 231 11.33 33.58 -3.67
N THR A 232 11.32 33.17 -2.42
CA THR A 232 12.53 32.68 -1.77
C THR A 232 12.28 31.41 -1.02
N GLY A 233 13.33 30.57 -0.90
CA GLY A 233 13.25 29.32 -0.16
C GLY A 233 14.50 29.07 0.69
N MET A 234 14.36 29.23 2.00
CA MET A 234 15.42 28.92 2.96
C MET A 234 15.10 27.61 3.68
N GLY A 235 16.03 26.67 3.63
CA GLY A 235 15.91 25.41 4.35
C GLY A 235 16.14 25.59 5.85
N ILE A 236 15.06 25.52 6.64
CA ILE A 236 15.13 25.70 8.10
C ILE A 236 16.09 24.68 8.73
N GLU A 237 16.02 23.43 8.34
CA GLU A 237 16.89 22.37 8.88
C GLU A 237 18.37 22.62 8.52
N ARG A 238 18.68 23.18 7.34
CA ARG A 238 20.05 23.52 6.95
C ARG A 238 20.61 24.68 7.77
N VAL A 239 19.80 25.70 8.04
CA VAL A 239 20.16 26.80 8.91
C VAL A 239 20.33 26.31 10.36
N ALA A 240 19.43 25.43 10.82
CA ALA A 240 19.54 24.82 12.15
C ALA A 240 20.84 24.01 12.31
N LEU A 241 21.23 23.21 11.30
CA LEU A 241 22.51 22.48 11.30
C LEU A 241 23.68 23.40 11.61
N LEU A 242 23.74 24.54 10.94
CA LEU A 242 24.84 25.51 11.09
C LEU A 242 24.80 26.24 12.44
N LEU A 243 23.62 26.71 12.86
CA LEU A 243 23.45 27.46 14.11
C LEU A 243 23.50 26.59 15.38
N GLN A 244 23.32 25.30 15.23
CA GLN A 244 23.49 24.31 16.30
C GLN A 244 24.90 23.70 16.31
N ASP A 245 25.71 24.03 15.31
CA ASP A 245 27.09 23.55 15.13
C ASP A 245 27.18 22.03 15.18
N VAL A 246 26.31 21.36 14.41
CA VAL A 246 26.25 19.89 14.31
C VAL A 246 26.74 19.41 12.95
N PRO A 247 27.31 18.19 12.85
CA PRO A 247 27.98 17.73 11.62
C PRO A 247 27.02 17.43 10.46
N ASN A 248 25.75 17.13 10.75
CA ASN A 248 24.75 16.77 9.73
C ASN A 248 23.32 17.10 10.22
N LEU A 249 22.35 17.11 9.29
CA LEU A 249 20.94 17.44 9.59
C LEU A 249 20.31 16.53 10.65
N TYR A 250 20.76 15.28 10.74
CA TYR A 250 20.17 14.27 11.61
C TYR A 250 20.56 14.45 13.09
N GLU A 251 21.48 15.34 13.38
CA GLU A 251 21.89 15.67 14.75
C GLU A 251 21.25 16.97 15.27
N THR A 252 20.41 17.62 14.45
CA THR A 252 19.63 18.78 14.86
C THR A 252 18.56 18.41 15.89
N ASP A 253 18.08 19.42 16.62
CA ASP A 253 17.04 19.30 17.65
C ASP A 253 15.73 18.67 17.17
N LEU A 254 15.43 18.70 15.86
CA LEU A 254 14.22 18.08 15.27
C LEU A 254 14.38 16.61 14.90
N LEU A 255 15.58 16.13 14.62
CA LEU A 255 15.81 14.76 14.16
C LEU A 255 16.52 13.90 15.20
N ARG A 256 17.44 14.46 15.96
CA ARG A 256 18.20 13.74 16.98
C ARG A 256 17.32 13.01 18.01
N PRO A 257 16.22 13.59 18.52
CA PRO A 257 15.34 12.88 19.44
C PRO A 257 14.76 11.59 18.86
N VAL A 258 14.42 11.57 17.58
CA VAL A 258 13.89 10.39 16.88
C VAL A 258 14.99 9.31 16.77
N ILE A 259 16.21 9.72 16.43
CA ILE A 259 17.37 8.82 16.40
C ILE A 259 17.64 8.25 17.80
N THR A 260 17.61 9.09 18.85
CA THR A 260 17.79 8.64 20.23
C THR A 260 16.77 7.57 20.62
N ARG A 261 15.49 7.76 20.22
CA ARG A 261 14.47 6.72 20.47
C ARG A 261 14.77 5.43 19.71
N ALA A 262 15.22 5.53 18.46
CA ALA A 262 15.64 4.35 17.69
C ALA A 262 16.87 3.64 18.29
N GLU A 263 17.83 4.38 18.89
CA GLU A 263 18.95 3.83 19.65
C GLU A 263 18.47 3.04 20.87
N GLU A 264 17.50 3.59 21.64
CA GLU A 264 16.91 2.93 22.80
C GLU A 264 16.22 1.62 22.42
N LEU A 265 15.43 1.64 21.33
CA LEU A 265 14.69 0.48 20.85
C LEU A 265 15.62 -0.62 20.31
N SER A 266 16.71 -0.25 19.63
CA SER A 266 17.62 -1.20 18.99
C SER A 266 18.77 -1.65 19.87
N GLY A 267 19.10 -0.91 20.94
CA GLY A 267 20.31 -1.10 21.73
C GLY A 267 21.61 -0.78 20.98
N ARG A 268 21.52 -0.19 19.76
CA ARG A 268 22.66 0.24 18.95
C ARG A 268 22.85 1.74 19.07
N ARG A 269 24.04 2.23 18.70
CA ARG A 269 24.37 3.66 18.78
C ARG A 269 24.62 4.23 17.39
N TYR A 270 24.06 5.38 17.14
CA TYR A 270 24.36 6.23 15.98
C TYR A 270 25.81 6.74 16.06
N GLY A 271 26.49 6.76 14.91
CA GLY A 271 27.91 7.10 14.82
C GLY A 271 28.89 5.94 15.09
N ALA A 272 28.37 4.75 15.46
CA ALA A 272 29.23 3.59 15.72
C ALA A 272 29.49 2.74 14.46
N ASN A 273 28.57 2.74 13.49
CA ASN A 273 28.67 1.95 12.25
C ASN A 273 27.98 2.69 11.10
N PRO A 274 28.68 3.00 10.00
CA PRO A 274 28.12 3.74 8.88
C PRO A 274 26.86 3.11 8.25
N ALA A 275 26.78 1.78 8.20
CA ALA A 275 25.61 1.10 7.67
C ALA A 275 24.38 1.22 8.61
N ASP A 276 24.60 1.22 9.92
CA ASP A 276 23.54 1.45 10.89
C ASP A 276 23.13 2.92 10.92
N ASP A 277 24.07 3.85 10.69
CA ASP A 277 23.78 5.28 10.63
C ASP A 277 22.79 5.62 9.51
N VAL A 278 22.95 5.01 8.35
CA VAL A 278 21.97 5.14 7.25
C VAL A 278 20.57 4.72 7.70
N ARG A 279 20.46 3.61 8.43
CA ARG A 279 19.18 3.10 8.93
C ARG A 279 18.55 4.04 9.96
N PHE A 280 19.32 4.58 10.88
CA PHE A 280 18.86 5.57 11.85
C PHE A 280 18.34 6.84 11.16
N ARG A 281 19.07 7.33 10.14
CA ARG A 281 18.68 8.50 9.35
C ARG A 281 17.37 8.27 8.59
N VAL A 282 17.23 7.09 7.97
CA VAL A 282 15.99 6.69 7.28
C VAL A 282 14.81 6.66 8.26
N ILE A 283 14.98 6.08 9.46
CA ILE A 283 13.94 6.07 10.49
C ILE A 283 13.51 7.50 10.84
N ALA A 284 14.47 8.39 11.12
CA ALA A 284 14.19 9.75 11.57
C ALA A 284 13.46 10.57 10.49
N ASP A 285 13.93 10.55 9.25
CA ASP A 285 13.33 11.30 8.16
C ASP A 285 11.96 10.75 7.76
N HIS A 286 11.87 9.43 7.54
CA HIS A 286 10.66 8.83 6.99
C HIS A 286 9.52 8.80 8.00
N ALA A 287 9.81 8.65 9.30
CA ALA A 287 8.79 8.77 10.33
C ALA A 287 8.23 10.20 10.41
N ARG A 288 9.09 11.23 10.37
CA ARG A 288 8.64 12.63 10.29
C ARG A 288 7.73 12.86 9.08
N THR A 289 8.20 12.44 7.92
CA THR A 289 7.43 12.56 6.68
C THR A 289 6.09 11.84 6.78
N GLY A 290 6.09 10.62 7.32
CA GLY A 290 4.89 9.82 7.51
C GLY A 290 3.85 10.52 8.42
N VAL A 291 4.28 11.05 9.56
CA VAL A 291 3.41 11.79 10.48
C VAL A 291 2.80 13.02 9.79
N MET A 292 3.61 13.80 9.07
CA MET A 292 3.14 15.01 8.38
C MET A 292 2.15 14.69 7.26
N LEU A 293 2.42 13.64 6.46
CA LEU A 293 1.52 13.22 5.39
C LEU A 293 0.19 12.69 5.94
N ILE A 294 0.23 11.87 7.00
CA ILE A 294 -1.00 11.38 7.63
C ILE A 294 -1.77 12.54 8.25
N GLY A 295 -1.10 13.47 8.92
CA GLY A 295 -1.71 14.68 9.49
C GLY A 295 -2.46 15.49 8.45
N ASP A 296 -1.89 15.64 7.26
CA ASP A 296 -2.52 16.34 6.15
C ASP A 296 -3.57 15.49 5.38
N GLY A 297 -3.88 14.27 5.84
CA GLY A 297 -5.01 13.47 5.33
C GLY A 297 -4.63 12.35 4.35
N VAL A 298 -3.34 12.07 4.13
CA VAL A 298 -2.91 10.93 3.31
C VAL A 298 -3.12 9.62 4.09
N THR A 299 -3.65 8.62 3.42
CA THR A 299 -3.73 7.25 3.94
C THR A 299 -2.81 6.32 3.14
N PRO A 300 -2.18 5.30 3.78
CA PRO A 300 -1.35 4.34 3.06
C PRO A 300 -2.12 3.66 1.92
N GLY A 301 -1.51 3.62 0.73
CA GLY A 301 -2.17 3.12 -0.48
C GLY A 301 -1.21 2.41 -1.44
N ASN A 302 -1.76 1.88 -2.55
CA ASN A 302 -0.98 1.22 -3.60
C ASN A 302 -0.63 2.16 -4.76
N GLU A 303 -1.21 3.35 -4.79
CA GLU A 303 -1.05 4.30 -5.90
C GLU A 303 -0.87 5.73 -5.39
N ALA A 304 -0.29 6.58 -6.21
CA ALA A 304 -0.14 8.02 -6.00
C ALA A 304 0.41 8.37 -4.60
N ARG A 305 -0.22 9.33 -3.91
CA ARG A 305 0.18 9.85 -2.59
C ARG A 305 0.24 8.76 -1.52
N GLY A 306 -0.74 7.84 -1.53
CA GLY A 306 -0.82 6.73 -0.58
C GLY A 306 0.33 5.73 -0.72
N TYR A 307 0.79 5.50 -1.95
CA TYR A 307 1.96 4.65 -2.21
C TYR A 307 3.24 5.23 -1.62
N VAL A 308 3.46 6.54 -1.78
CA VAL A 308 4.62 7.21 -1.19
C VAL A 308 4.62 7.07 0.33
N LEU A 309 3.50 7.38 0.98
CA LEU A 309 3.36 7.23 2.42
C LEU A 309 3.63 5.79 2.88
N ARG A 310 3.03 4.81 2.21
CA ARG A 310 3.24 3.38 2.50
C ARG A 310 4.70 3.00 2.39
N ARG A 311 5.37 3.44 1.32
CA ARG A 311 6.80 3.19 1.10
C ARG A 311 7.65 3.72 2.25
N LEU A 312 7.41 4.95 2.69
CA LEU A 312 8.15 5.58 3.79
C LEU A 312 7.98 4.84 5.12
N LEU A 313 6.73 4.52 5.51
CA LEU A 313 6.46 3.79 6.74
C LEU A 313 7.11 2.40 6.72
N ARG A 314 7.04 1.68 5.61
CA ARG A 314 7.66 0.35 5.46
C ARG A 314 9.17 0.39 5.49
N ARG A 315 9.80 1.43 4.92
CA ARG A 315 11.26 1.63 5.02
C ARG A 315 11.68 1.92 6.45
N THR A 316 10.88 2.68 7.20
CA THR A 316 11.11 2.90 8.64
C THR A 316 11.11 1.58 9.41
N VAL A 317 10.05 0.78 9.26
CA VAL A 317 9.93 -0.52 9.93
C VAL A 317 11.07 -1.46 9.54
N ARG A 318 11.40 -1.55 8.24
CA ARG A 318 12.51 -2.40 7.77
C ARG A 318 13.85 -1.95 8.35
N SER A 319 14.12 -0.64 8.36
CA SER A 319 15.36 -0.10 8.94
C SER A 319 15.50 -0.46 10.43
N ALA A 320 14.40 -0.39 11.17
CA ALA A 320 14.38 -0.83 12.57
C ALA A 320 14.65 -2.35 12.69
N ARG A 321 14.08 -3.18 11.82
CA ARG A 321 14.38 -4.63 11.78
C ARG A 321 15.84 -4.92 11.50
N LEU A 322 16.46 -4.18 10.57
CA LEU A 322 17.89 -4.32 10.26
C LEU A 322 18.79 -3.85 11.40
N LEU A 323 18.31 -2.94 12.26
CA LEU A 323 18.97 -2.58 13.52
C LEU A 323 18.76 -3.63 14.62
N GLY A 324 17.95 -4.66 14.40
CA GLY A 324 17.72 -5.78 15.32
C GLY A 324 16.48 -5.65 16.19
N VAL A 325 15.62 -4.64 15.98
CA VAL A 325 14.38 -4.49 16.74
C VAL A 325 13.36 -5.53 16.27
N THR A 326 12.78 -6.28 17.20
CA THR A 326 11.79 -7.34 16.92
C THR A 326 10.36 -6.92 17.23
N GLU A 327 10.17 -5.92 18.04
CA GLU A 327 8.85 -5.38 18.40
C GLU A 327 8.40 -4.29 17.40
N PRO A 328 7.10 -3.97 17.34
CA PRO A 328 6.61 -2.83 16.58
C PRO A 328 7.24 -1.52 17.04
N VAL A 329 7.55 -0.61 16.10
CA VAL A 329 8.31 0.61 16.38
C VAL A 329 7.56 1.90 16.07
N LEU A 330 6.60 1.87 15.11
CA LEU A 330 5.98 3.11 14.63
C LEU A 330 5.17 3.82 15.73
N GLY A 331 4.62 3.09 16.69
CA GLY A 331 3.93 3.70 17.82
C GLY A 331 4.85 4.61 18.64
N ASP A 332 6.04 4.14 18.97
CA ASP A 332 7.04 4.86 19.76
C ASP A 332 7.71 5.98 18.98
N ILE A 333 8.13 5.68 17.75
CA ILE A 333 8.84 6.64 16.90
C ILE A 333 7.94 7.81 16.51
N THR A 334 6.69 7.56 16.12
CA THR A 334 5.75 8.64 15.75
C THR A 334 5.35 9.50 16.95
N ALA A 335 5.36 8.96 18.17
CA ALA A 335 5.14 9.74 19.40
C ALA A 335 6.24 10.78 19.60
N VAL A 336 7.51 10.41 19.40
CA VAL A 336 8.62 11.36 19.48
C VAL A 336 8.53 12.41 18.38
N VAL A 337 8.11 12.02 17.17
CA VAL A 337 7.86 12.98 16.07
C VAL A 337 6.76 13.98 16.44
N ARG A 338 5.66 13.53 17.07
CA ARG A 338 4.64 14.44 17.60
C ARG A 338 5.25 15.41 18.62
N ASP A 339 6.01 14.92 19.56
CA ASP A 339 6.58 15.74 20.63
C ASP A 339 7.56 16.80 20.11
N THR A 340 8.25 16.53 19.01
CA THR A 340 9.19 17.46 18.35
C THR A 340 8.52 18.45 17.40
N LEU A 341 7.54 17.99 16.62
CA LEU A 341 6.88 18.82 15.59
C LEU A 341 5.54 19.40 16.04
N GLY A 342 4.86 18.82 17.01
CA GLY A 342 3.58 19.31 17.54
C GLY A 342 3.63 20.78 18.00
N PRO A 343 4.67 21.24 18.69
CA PRO A 343 4.81 22.67 19.04
C PRO A 343 4.87 23.60 17.82
N LEU A 344 5.31 23.10 16.68
CA LEU A 344 5.44 23.86 15.43
C LEU A 344 4.18 23.71 14.53
N TYR A 345 3.44 22.62 14.69
CA TYR A 345 2.27 22.23 13.92
C TYR A 345 1.21 21.62 14.87
N PRO A 346 0.42 22.46 15.58
CA PRO A 346 -0.51 22.00 16.62
C PRO A 346 -1.58 21.00 16.11
N GLU A 347 -1.86 21.00 14.82
CA GLU A 347 -2.77 20.04 14.19
C GLU A 347 -2.30 18.60 14.34
N ILE A 348 -0.98 18.36 14.39
CA ILE A 348 -0.41 17.02 14.60
C ILE A 348 -0.77 16.52 16.00
N ASP A 349 -0.65 17.35 17.01
CA ASP A 349 -0.93 16.98 18.39
C ASP A 349 -2.42 16.65 18.58
N THR A 350 -3.29 17.48 17.99
CA THR A 350 -4.75 17.30 18.03
C THR A 350 -5.19 16.00 17.35
N ASP A 351 -4.59 15.66 16.20
CA ASP A 351 -4.97 14.51 15.37
C ASP A 351 -4.10 13.26 15.60
N TYR A 352 -3.20 13.31 16.57
CA TYR A 352 -2.25 12.23 16.83
C TYR A 352 -2.91 10.85 17.09
N PRO A 353 -4.08 10.74 17.76
CA PRO A 353 -4.74 9.45 17.91
C PRO A 353 -5.00 8.76 16.56
N ARG A 354 -5.44 9.50 15.54
CA ARG A 354 -5.64 8.99 14.18
C ARG A 354 -4.31 8.70 13.49
N ILE A 355 -3.34 9.60 13.59
CA ILE A 355 -2.01 9.46 12.98
C ILE A 355 -1.34 8.19 13.49
N GLY A 356 -1.27 8.02 14.81
CA GLY A 356 -0.65 6.86 15.44
C GLY A 356 -1.40 5.54 15.14
N ALA A 357 -2.73 5.57 15.04
CA ALA A 357 -3.51 4.38 14.69
C ALA A 357 -3.21 3.92 13.24
N LEU A 358 -3.17 4.85 12.28
CA LEU A 358 -2.85 4.53 10.89
C LEU A 358 -1.41 4.01 10.72
N ALA A 359 -0.45 4.62 11.40
CA ALA A 359 0.93 4.17 11.36
C ALA A 359 1.09 2.75 11.90
N ARG A 360 0.48 2.44 13.07
CA ARG A 360 0.51 1.09 13.66
C ARG A 360 -0.19 0.06 12.78
N ALA A 361 -1.35 0.39 12.22
CA ALA A 361 -2.08 -0.52 11.34
C ALA A 361 -1.27 -0.89 10.08
N GLU A 362 -0.56 0.07 9.46
CA GLU A 362 0.32 -0.21 8.32
C GLU A 362 1.54 -1.05 8.73
N GLU A 363 2.09 -0.82 9.93
CA GLU A 363 3.19 -1.63 10.48
C GLU A 363 2.76 -3.08 10.70
N GLU A 364 1.63 -3.32 11.35
CA GLU A 364 1.07 -4.67 11.59
C GLU A 364 0.86 -5.43 10.27
N ALA A 365 0.23 -4.76 9.29
CA ALA A 365 0.02 -5.31 7.97
C ALA A 365 1.34 -5.63 7.25
N PHE A 366 2.33 -4.76 7.39
CA PHE A 366 3.64 -4.95 6.77
C PHE A 366 4.46 -6.06 7.42
N LEU A 367 4.43 -6.18 8.74
CA LEU A 367 5.14 -7.24 9.46
C LEU A 367 4.65 -8.63 9.05
N ALA A 368 3.34 -8.79 8.86
CA ALA A 368 2.76 -10.02 8.31
C ALA A 368 3.30 -10.31 6.90
N THR A 369 3.31 -9.30 6.03
CA THR A 369 3.84 -9.39 4.66
C THR A 369 5.35 -9.68 4.65
N LEU A 370 6.12 -9.00 5.49
CA LEU A 370 7.57 -9.13 5.58
C LEU A 370 7.99 -10.54 5.99
N SER A 371 7.30 -11.12 6.97
CA SER A 371 7.57 -12.48 7.45
C SER A 371 7.35 -13.56 6.36
N ALA A 372 6.31 -13.39 5.54
CA ALA A 372 6.02 -14.31 4.42
C ALA A 372 6.95 -14.05 3.23
N GLY A 373 7.08 -12.77 2.84
CA GLY A 373 7.83 -12.35 1.65
C GLY A 373 9.33 -12.57 1.75
N SER A 374 9.94 -12.34 2.94
CA SER A 374 11.38 -12.55 3.13
C SER A 374 11.79 -14.01 2.89
N ARG A 375 10.99 -14.98 3.35
CA ARG A 375 11.29 -16.41 3.10
C ARG A 375 11.27 -16.76 1.62
N ILE A 376 10.34 -16.19 0.87
CA ILE A 376 10.19 -16.43 -0.56
C ILE A 376 11.31 -15.73 -1.33
N PHE A 377 11.66 -14.51 -0.91
CA PHE A 377 12.79 -13.77 -1.45
C PHE A 377 14.10 -14.54 -1.23
N ASP A 378 14.36 -15.05 -0.02
CA ASP A 378 15.55 -15.84 0.28
C ASP A 378 15.64 -17.11 -0.58
N LEU A 379 14.51 -17.75 -0.86
CA LEU A 379 14.44 -18.89 -1.78
C LEU A 379 14.78 -18.46 -3.22
N ALA A 380 14.25 -17.34 -3.70
CA ALA A 380 14.54 -16.81 -5.02
C ALA A 380 16.03 -16.44 -5.16
N VAL A 381 16.63 -15.81 -4.15
CA VAL A 381 18.07 -15.51 -4.08
C VAL A 381 18.90 -16.78 -4.12
N ALA A 382 18.53 -17.80 -3.32
CA ALA A 382 19.24 -19.07 -3.29
C ALA A 382 19.17 -19.79 -4.64
N GLN A 383 18.01 -19.82 -5.29
CA GLN A 383 17.82 -20.39 -6.62
C GLN A 383 18.64 -19.66 -7.69
N THR A 384 18.62 -18.33 -7.68
CA THR A 384 19.39 -17.50 -8.61
C THR A 384 20.90 -17.76 -8.47
N ARG A 385 21.41 -17.79 -7.24
CA ARG A 385 22.82 -18.09 -6.97
C ARG A 385 23.20 -19.52 -7.35
N GLN A 386 22.32 -20.48 -7.10
CA GLN A 386 22.55 -21.90 -7.45
C GLN A 386 22.60 -22.09 -8.97
N ALA A 387 21.84 -21.29 -9.73
CA ALA A 387 21.90 -21.23 -11.19
C ALA A 387 23.10 -20.41 -11.72
N GLY A 388 23.95 -19.86 -10.86
CA GLY A 388 25.09 -19.00 -11.24
C GLY A 388 24.67 -17.61 -11.73
N GLY A 389 23.42 -17.21 -11.52
CA GLY A 389 22.88 -15.90 -11.91
C GLY A 389 23.21 -14.79 -10.91
N LEU A 390 23.24 -13.55 -11.42
CA LEU A 390 23.40 -12.33 -10.64
C LEU A 390 22.16 -11.43 -10.72
N GLN A 391 21.07 -11.91 -11.33
CA GLN A 391 19.83 -11.17 -11.54
C GLN A 391 18.64 -12.02 -11.17
N LEU A 392 17.76 -11.49 -10.30
CA LEU A 392 16.46 -12.09 -9.98
C LEU A 392 15.53 -11.97 -11.20
N ALA A 393 14.85 -13.06 -11.53
CA ALA A 393 13.94 -13.09 -12.67
C ALA A 393 12.68 -12.26 -12.39
N GLY A 394 12.20 -11.57 -13.44
CA GLY A 394 11.04 -10.66 -13.31
C GLY A 394 9.73 -11.34 -12.89
N ASP A 395 9.55 -12.61 -13.22
CA ASP A 395 8.40 -13.42 -12.79
C ASP A 395 8.43 -13.75 -11.30
N GLN A 396 9.59 -14.03 -10.72
CA GLN A 396 9.76 -14.21 -9.28
C GLN A 396 9.45 -12.92 -8.52
N VAL A 397 9.92 -11.78 -9.04
CA VAL A 397 9.65 -10.46 -8.47
C VAL A 397 8.17 -10.10 -8.61
N PHE A 398 7.55 -10.43 -9.75
CA PHE A 398 6.14 -10.25 -9.96
C PHE A 398 5.30 -11.09 -8.98
N GLN A 399 5.67 -12.35 -8.75
CA GLN A 399 5.00 -13.20 -7.77
C GLN A 399 5.12 -12.64 -6.35
N LEU A 400 6.29 -12.13 -5.95
CA LEU A 400 6.49 -11.45 -4.67
C LEU A 400 5.55 -10.25 -4.51
N HIS A 401 5.42 -9.46 -5.57
CA HIS A 401 4.56 -8.26 -5.57
C HIS A 401 3.07 -8.60 -5.61
N ASP A 402 2.64 -9.41 -6.57
CA ASP A 402 1.23 -9.66 -6.88
C ASP A 402 0.55 -10.60 -5.88
N THR A 403 1.25 -11.70 -5.53
CA THR A 403 0.67 -12.74 -4.67
C THR A 403 0.89 -12.45 -3.18
N TYR A 404 2.06 -11.91 -2.83
CA TYR A 404 2.45 -11.72 -1.44
C TYR A 404 2.42 -10.26 -1.00
N GLY A 405 2.11 -9.32 -1.90
CA GLY A 405 2.03 -7.89 -1.59
C GLY A 405 3.39 -7.25 -1.22
N PHE A 406 4.50 -7.87 -1.64
CA PHE A 406 5.85 -7.40 -1.35
C PHE A 406 6.22 -6.26 -2.30
N PRO A 407 6.48 -5.04 -1.84
CA PRO A 407 6.73 -3.91 -2.72
C PRO A 407 7.95 -4.12 -3.61
N LEU A 408 7.88 -3.67 -4.87
CA LEU A 408 8.99 -3.75 -5.81
C LEU A 408 10.25 -3.07 -5.26
N ASP A 409 10.12 -1.85 -4.74
CA ASP A 409 11.25 -1.08 -4.21
C ASP A 409 11.97 -1.82 -3.08
N LEU A 410 11.22 -2.49 -2.21
CA LEU A 410 11.78 -3.33 -1.16
C LEU A 410 12.54 -4.54 -1.74
N THR A 411 11.98 -5.14 -2.81
CA THR A 411 12.65 -6.24 -3.51
C THR A 411 13.95 -5.78 -4.16
N LEU A 412 13.96 -4.58 -4.76
CA LEU A 412 15.16 -3.97 -5.34
C LEU A 412 16.25 -3.71 -4.28
N GLU A 413 15.87 -3.12 -3.16
CA GLU A 413 16.79 -2.86 -2.04
C GLU A 413 17.40 -4.17 -1.49
N MET A 414 16.57 -5.18 -1.24
CA MET A 414 17.02 -6.48 -0.72
C MET A 414 17.88 -7.23 -1.74
N ALA A 415 17.58 -7.13 -3.03
CA ALA A 415 18.40 -7.72 -4.09
C ALA A 415 19.77 -7.07 -4.14
N ALA A 416 19.84 -5.74 -4.08
CA ALA A 416 21.11 -5.01 -4.03
C ALA A 416 21.95 -5.38 -2.79
N GLU A 417 21.34 -5.50 -1.62
CA GLU A 417 22.00 -5.99 -0.40
C GLU A 417 22.52 -7.43 -0.54
N ALA A 418 21.78 -8.26 -1.26
CA ALA A 418 22.22 -9.63 -1.58
C ALA A 418 23.26 -9.67 -2.71
N GLY A 419 23.69 -8.53 -3.27
CA GLY A 419 24.62 -8.45 -4.40
C GLY A 419 24.01 -8.92 -5.73
N LEU A 420 22.69 -8.82 -5.86
CA LEU A 420 21.94 -9.20 -7.07
C LEU A 420 21.25 -7.96 -7.67
N SER A 421 21.03 -7.99 -8.98
CA SER A 421 20.11 -7.07 -9.66
C SER A 421 18.72 -7.70 -9.82
N VAL A 422 17.77 -6.93 -10.34
CA VAL A 422 16.40 -7.39 -10.64
C VAL A 422 16.08 -7.15 -12.11
N ASP A 423 15.43 -8.08 -12.78
CA ASP A 423 14.88 -7.89 -14.13
C ASP A 423 13.58 -7.05 -14.06
N GLU A 424 13.76 -5.74 -13.94
CA GLU A 424 12.64 -4.79 -13.89
C GLU A 424 11.87 -4.73 -15.21
N ALA A 425 12.52 -4.99 -16.36
CA ALA A 425 11.85 -4.92 -17.65
C ALA A 425 10.78 -6.01 -17.79
N SER A 426 11.15 -7.25 -17.43
CA SER A 426 10.19 -8.37 -17.38
C SER A 426 9.11 -8.15 -16.33
N PHE A 427 9.45 -7.64 -15.14
CA PHE A 427 8.46 -7.28 -14.11
C PHE A 427 7.45 -6.26 -14.64
N ARG A 428 7.91 -5.15 -15.24
CA ARG A 428 7.02 -4.11 -15.80
C ARG A 428 6.13 -4.66 -16.91
N THR A 429 6.63 -5.58 -17.72
CA THR A 429 5.85 -6.25 -18.76
C THR A 429 4.73 -7.10 -18.16
N LEU A 430 5.01 -7.89 -17.13
CA LEU A 430 4.01 -8.70 -16.42
C LEU A 430 2.96 -7.83 -15.74
N MET A 431 3.37 -6.74 -15.09
CA MET A 431 2.45 -5.76 -14.50
C MET A 431 1.56 -5.07 -15.56
N ALA A 432 2.10 -4.76 -16.72
CA ALA A 432 1.33 -4.20 -17.82
C ALA A 432 0.30 -5.22 -18.36
N GLN A 433 0.67 -6.49 -18.49
CA GLN A 433 -0.23 -7.57 -18.88
C GLN A 433 -1.35 -7.79 -17.86
N GLN A 434 -1.04 -7.72 -16.55
CA GLN A 434 -2.04 -7.82 -15.50
C GLN A 434 -3.05 -6.66 -15.56
N ARG A 435 -2.55 -5.42 -15.68
CA ARG A 435 -3.41 -4.23 -15.87
C ARG A 435 -4.24 -4.31 -17.14
N ALA A 436 -3.66 -4.80 -18.23
CA ALA A 436 -4.38 -5.00 -19.49
C ALA A 436 -5.47 -6.05 -19.34
N ARG A 437 -5.23 -7.16 -18.64
CA ARG A 437 -6.24 -8.18 -18.32
C ARG A 437 -7.36 -7.61 -17.45
N ALA A 438 -7.02 -6.92 -16.37
CA ALA A 438 -8.01 -6.25 -15.51
C ALA A 438 -8.82 -5.20 -16.28
N LYS A 439 -8.16 -4.43 -17.17
CA LYS A 439 -8.81 -3.47 -18.05
C LYS A 439 -9.68 -4.15 -19.13
N ALA A 440 -9.23 -5.27 -19.68
CA ALA A 440 -9.99 -6.07 -20.64
C ALA A 440 -11.21 -6.71 -19.98
N ASP A 441 -11.07 -7.25 -18.75
CA ASP A 441 -12.20 -7.77 -17.98
C ASP A 441 -13.19 -6.67 -17.59
N ALA A 442 -12.69 -5.48 -17.22
CA ALA A 442 -13.52 -4.30 -17.00
C ALA A 442 -14.14 -3.78 -18.30
N ALA A 443 -13.42 -3.84 -19.43
CA ALA A 443 -13.92 -3.47 -20.74
C ALA A 443 -14.90 -4.51 -21.29
N ALA A 444 -14.67 -5.82 -21.09
CA ALA A 444 -15.61 -6.88 -21.44
C ALA A 444 -16.93 -6.73 -20.67
N ARG A 445 -16.88 -6.25 -19.44
CA ARG A 445 -18.08 -5.86 -18.67
C ARG A 445 -18.69 -4.54 -19.13
N ARG A 446 -17.91 -3.69 -19.82
CA ARG A 446 -18.34 -2.40 -20.41
C ARG A 446 -18.55 -2.46 -21.93
N SER A 447 -18.32 -3.60 -22.58
CA SER A 447 -18.44 -3.75 -24.03
C SER A 447 -19.90 -3.67 -24.48
N GLY A 448 -20.36 -2.45 -24.57
CA GLY A 448 -21.61 -1.99 -25.08
C GLY A 448 -21.53 -0.55 -25.58
N HIS A 449 -20.33 0.00 -25.72
CA HIS A 449 -20.16 1.33 -26.27
C HIS A 449 -19.77 1.21 -27.76
N GLY A 450 -20.75 0.82 -28.55
CA GLY A 450 -20.83 1.17 -29.96
C GLY A 450 -20.90 2.70 -30.15
N ASP A 451 -20.86 3.15 -31.36
CA ASP A 451 -20.99 4.55 -31.74
C ASP A 451 -22.19 5.20 -31.03
N LEU A 452 -21.92 6.16 -30.11
CA LEU A 452 -22.96 6.86 -29.35
C LEU A 452 -23.78 7.84 -30.23
N SER A 453 -23.46 7.97 -31.51
CA SER A 453 -24.11 8.92 -32.41
C SER A 453 -25.61 8.64 -32.56
N GLU A 454 -26.02 7.36 -32.69
CA GLU A 454 -27.42 6.95 -32.81
C GLU A 454 -28.22 7.36 -31.57
N TYR A 455 -27.73 7.10 -30.38
CA TYR A 455 -28.40 7.49 -29.13
C TYR A 455 -28.51 9.00 -28.99
N ARG A 456 -27.48 9.76 -29.40
CA ARG A 456 -27.53 11.23 -29.38
C ARG A 456 -28.56 11.75 -30.36
N THR A 457 -28.67 11.15 -31.55
CA THR A 457 -29.68 11.49 -32.54
C THR A 457 -31.10 11.28 -31.99
N VAL A 458 -31.33 10.17 -31.27
CA VAL A 458 -32.63 9.92 -30.62
C VAL A 458 -32.88 10.98 -29.52
N LEU A 459 -31.89 11.26 -28.70
CA LEU A 459 -31.99 12.28 -27.62
C LEU A 459 -32.25 13.68 -28.18
N ASP A 460 -31.55 14.09 -29.24
CA ASP A 460 -31.67 15.41 -29.86
C ASP A 460 -33.03 15.56 -30.55
N THR A 461 -33.59 14.44 -31.11
CA THR A 461 -34.85 14.45 -31.84
C THR A 461 -36.07 14.40 -30.92
N HIS A 462 -36.02 13.55 -29.87
CA HIS A 462 -37.19 13.23 -29.05
C HIS A 462 -37.06 13.75 -27.59
N GLY A 463 -35.89 14.26 -27.19
CA GLY A 463 -35.64 14.72 -25.83
C GLY A 463 -35.33 13.58 -24.87
N ARG A 464 -35.35 13.88 -23.56
CA ARG A 464 -35.02 12.95 -22.49
C ARG A 464 -36.17 11.94 -22.28
N THR A 465 -35.83 10.70 -21.92
CA THR A 465 -36.80 9.70 -21.45
C THR A 465 -37.37 10.13 -20.11
N ASP A 466 -38.69 10.20 -19.96
CA ASP A 466 -39.36 10.49 -18.69
C ASP A 466 -39.40 9.22 -17.83
N PHE A 467 -38.80 9.26 -16.65
CA PHE A 467 -38.71 8.13 -15.73
C PHE A 467 -39.87 8.11 -14.73
N LEU A 468 -40.79 7.16 -14.90
CA LEU A 468 -41.97 6.98 -14.06
C LEU A 468 -41.77 5.99 -12.91
N GLY A 469 -40.67 5.25 -12.91
CA GLY A 469 -40.42 4.06 -12.09
C GLY A 469 -40.26 4.32 -10.58
N TYR A 470 -40.38 5.54 -10.12
CA TYR A 470 -40.49 5.81 -8.67
C TYR A 470 -41.88 5.51 -8.12
N THR A 471 -42.91 5.69 -8.92
CA THR A 471 -44.32 5.48 -8.56
C THR A 471 -44.99 4.35 -9.30
N ASP A 472 -44.60 4.16 -10.55
CA ASP A 472 -45.31 3.24 -11.47
C ASP A 472 -44.43 2.06 -11.88
N LEU A 473 -45.03 0.88 -11.97
CA LEU A 473 -44.41 -0.36 -12.43
C LEU A 473 -44.79 -0.71 -13.86
N THR A 474 -45.78 0.00 -14.41
CA THR A 474 -46.28 -0.15 -15.75
C THR A 474 -46.50 1.21 -16.37
N ALA A 475 -46.40 1.31 -17.71
CA ALA A 475 -46.71 2.53 -18.44
C ALA A 475 -47.17 2.24 -19.85
N GLU A 476 -48.16 3.00 -20.33
CA GLU A 476 -48.40 3.13 -21.77
C GLU A 476 -47.40 4.13 -22.32
N THR A 477 -46.68 3.75 -23.35
CA THR A 477 -45.53 4.50 -23.88
C THR A 477 -45.37 4.23 -25.38
N ARG A 478 -44.38 4.87 -26.00
CA ARG A 478 -44.12 4.73 -27.44
C ARG A 478 -42.62 4.46 -27.66
N VAL A 479 -42.33 3.65 -28.67
CA VAL A 479 -40.96 3.40 -29.17
C VAL A 479 -40.48 4.63 -29.95
N ILE A 480 -39.52 5.37 -29.42
CA ILE A 480 -38.90 6.55 -30.04
C ILE A 480 -37.53 6.27 -30.66
N GLY A 481 -36.97 5.09 -30.37
CA GLY A 481 -35.74 4.59 -30.97
C GLY A 481 -35.73 3.07 -30.97
N LEU A 482 -35.26 2.48 -32.05
CA LEU A 482 -35.10 1.04 -32.21
C LEU A 482 -33.79 0.75 -32.92
N LEU A 483 -32.91 -0.01 -32.24
CA LEU A 483 -31.61 -0.35 -32.79
C LEU A 483 -31.42 -1.87 -32.78
N VAL A 484 -30.71 -2.36 -33.82
CA VAL A 484 -30.20 -3.73 -33.91
C VAL A 484 -28.69 -3.63 -34.14
N ASP A 485 -27.91 -4.31 -33.32
CA ASP A 485 -26.43 -4.29 -33.37
C ASP A 485 -25.86 -2.85 -33.38
N GLY A 486 -26.50 -1.93 -32.62
CA GLY A 486 -26.10 -0.54 -32.50
C GLY A 486 -26.46 0.38 -33.65
N VAL A 487 -27.24 -0.11 -34.63
CA VAL A 487 -27.68 0.67 -35.80
C VAL A 487 -29.19 0.87 -35.74
N GLY A 488 -29.67 2.08 -35.99
CA GLY A 488 -31.07 2.43 -36.03
C GLY A 488 -31.82 1.68 -37.17
N VAL A 489 -32.93 1.06 -36.80
CA VAL A 489 -33.78 0.31 -37.77
C VAL A 489 -35.25 0.70 -37.61
N PRO A 490 -36.03 0.70 -38.67
CA PRO A 490 -37.49 1.02 -38.61
C PRO A 490 -38.30 -0.12 -37.98
N VAL A 491 -37.86 -1.40 -38.11
CA VAL A 491 -38.59 -2.60 -37.68
C VAL A 491 -37.62 -3.72 -37.30
N ALA A 492 -37.96 -4.52 -36.30
CA ALA A 492 -37.23 -5.71 -35.90
C ALA A 492 -38.18 -6.87 -35.57
N GLY A 493 -37.94 -8.05 -36.17
CA GLY A 493 -38.78 -9.24 -36.03
C GLY A 493 -38.35 -10.18 -34.88
N ALA A 494 -39.20 -11.18 -34.64
CA ALA A 494 -38.98 -12.19 -33.59
C ALA A 494 -37.62 -12.89 -33.67
N GLY A 495 -37.00 -13.15 -32.50
CA GLY A 495 -35.68 -13.75 -32.31
C GLY A 495 -34.51 -12.77 -32.41
N ARG A 496 -34.74 -11.51 -32.73
CA ARG A 496 -33.70 -10.47 -32.80
C ARG A 496 -33.44 -9.87 -31.45
N ALA A 497 -32.19 -9.69 -31.15
CA ALA A 497 -31.76 -8.82 -30.05
C ALA A 497 -31.95 -7.37 -30.48
N VAL A 498 -32.57 -6.57 -29.62
CA VAL A 498 -32.91 -5.17 -29.88
C VAL A 498 -32.58 -4.28 -28.73
N GLU A 499 -32.32 -3.02 -29.04
CA GLU A 499 -32.27 -1.91 -28.08
C GLU A 499 -33.46 -0.99 -28.41
N VAL A 500 -34.35 -0.82 -27.42
CA VAL A 500 -35.57 -0.03 -27.54
C VAL A 500 -35.48 1.21 -26.67
N VAL A 501 -35.70 2.37 -27.24
CA VAL A 501 -35.81 3.64 -26.49
C VAL A 501 -37.27 4.05 -26.44
N LEU A 502 -37.75 4.41 -25.24
CA LEU A 502 -39.13 4.83 -25.02
C LEU A 502 -39.18 6.32 -24.65
N ASP A 503 -40.28 7.01 -24.99
CA ASP A 503 -40.51 8.41 -24.59
C ASP A 503 -40.63 8.56 -23.06
N ARG A 504 -41.26 7.57 -22.43
CA ARG A 504 -41.36 7.45 -20.96
C ARG A 504 -41.20 5.99 -20.56
N THR A 505 -40.65 5.73 -19.36
CA THR A 505 -40.38 4.36 -18.91
C THR A 505 -40.57 4.16 -17.43
N PRO A 506 -41.18 3.02 -16.99
CA PRO A 506 -41.17 2.61 -15.60
C PRO A 506 -39.86 1.86 -15.21
N PHE A 507 -39.01 1.51 -16.19
CA PHE A 507 -37.80 0.73 -15.98
C PHE A 507 -36.64 1.58 -15.49
N TYR A 508 -36.01 1.17 -14.37
CA TYR A 508 -34.80 1.77 -13.85
C TYR A 508 -33.58 1.32 -14.67
N ALA A 509 -32.85 2.26 -15.24
CA ALA A 509 -31.58 2.01 -15.88
C ALA A 509 -30.48 1.80 -14.83
N GLU A 510 -29.52 0.90 -15.10
CA GLU A 510 -28.41 0.64 -14.18
C GLU A 510 -27.64 1.92 -13.86
N GLY A 511 -27.52 2.23 -12.58
CA GLY A 511 -26.84 3.45 -12.13
C GLY A 511 -26.80 3.54 -10.60
N GLY A 512 -25.88 4.35 -10.06
CA GLY A 512 -25.74 4.57 -8.62
C GLY A 512 -25.52 3.28 -7.81
N GLY A 513 -24.90 2.25 -8.40
CA GLY A 513 -24.71 0.94 -7.79
C GLY A 513 -25.94 0.04 -7.77
N GLN A 514 -27.10 0.49 -8.27
CA GLN A 514 -28.29 -0.33 -8.42
C GLN A 514 -28.32 -1.00 -9.78
N GLN A 515 -28.55 -2.31 -9.83
CA GLN A 515 -28.76 -3.05 -11.07
C GLN A 515 -30.08 -2.63 -11.77
N SER A 516 -30.08 -2.75 -13.08
CA SER A 516 -31.25 -2.46 -13.93
C SER A 516 -32.43 -3.37 -13.64
N ASP A 517 -33.58 -2.90 -14.05
CA ASP A 517 -34.78 -3.72 -14.11
C ASP A 517 -34.79 -4.67 -15.34
N SER A 518 -35.66 -5.66 -15.27
CA SER A 518 -36.10 -6.50 -16.38
C SER A 518 -37.62 -6.49 -16.47
N GLY A 519 -38.17 -7.00 -17.56
CA GLY A 519 -39.59 -7.07 -17.76
C GLY A 519 -39.99 -7.25 -19.23
N THR A 520 -41.14 -6.70 -19.63
CA THR A 520 -41.67 -6.88 -20.97
C THR A 520 -42.21 -5.58 -21.58
N LEU A 521 -42.06 -5.44 -22.88
CA LEU A 521 -42.76 -4.45 -23.70
C LEU A 521 -43.75 -5.20 -24.62
N VAL A 522 -45.02 -4.90 -24.48
CA VAL A 522 -46.08 -5.57 -25.22
C VAL A 522 -46.83 -4.56 -26.09
N GLY A 523 -46.87 -4.77 -27.41
CA GLY A 523 -47.59 -3.98 -28.37
C GLY A 523 -48.63 -4.79 -29.12
N ASP A 524 -49.30 -4.19 -30.11
CA ASP A 524 -50.26 -4.89 -30.94
C ASP A 524 -49.55 -5.90 -31.85
N GLY A 525 -49.72 -7.18 -31.50
CA GLY A 525 -49.13 -8.29 -32.26
C GLY A 525 -47.66 -8.57 -32.01
N PHE A 526 -46.99 -7.92 -31.06
CA PHE A 526 -45.58 -8.19 -30.70
C PHE A 526 -45.31 -8.13 -29.20
N ALA A 527 -44.22 -8.77 -28.79
CA ALA A 527 -43.68 -8.67 -27.46
C ALA A 527 -42.15 -8.68 -27.48
N VAL A 528 -41.54 -7.87 -26.61
CA VAL A 528 -40.09 -7.83 -26.35
C VAL A 528 -39.85 -8.17 -24.91
N GLU A 529 -38.96 -9.14 -24.64
CA GLU A 529 -38.46 -9.44 -23.31
C GLU A 529 -37.24 -8.55 -23.02
N VAL A 530 -37.35 -7.68 -22.01
CA VAL A 530 -36.28 -6.78 -21.58
C VAL A 530 -35.45 -7.45 -20.49
N ALA A 531 -34.19 -7.70 -20.80
CA ALA A 531 -33.22 -8.31 -19.86
C ALA A 531 -32.39 -7.29 -19.10
N ASP A 532 -32.16 -6.12 -19.67
CA ASP A 532 -31.29 -5.08 -19.13
C ASP A 532 -31.73 -3.68 -19.56
N VAL A 533 -31.48 -2.66 -18.78
CA VAL A 533 -31.74 -1.26 -19.11
C VAL A 533 -30.49 -0.42 -18.74
N GLN A 534 -29.97 0.29 -19.72
CA GLN A 534 -28.77 1.09 -19.61
C GLN A 534 -29.03 2.56 -19.97
N SER A 535 -28.16 3.47 -19.48
CA SER A 535 -28.18 4.87 -19.85
C SER A 535 -26.84 5.26 -20.51
N PRO A 536 -26.66 4.95 -21.81
CA PRO A 536 -25.40 5.22 -22.53
C PRO A 536 -25.13 6.71 -22.71
N VAL A 537 -26.18 7.52 -22.73
CA VAL A 537 -26.16 9.00 -22.78
C VAL A 537 -27.06 9.52 -21.66
N ASP A 538 -26.60 10.54 -20.96
CA ASP A 538 -27.39 11.13 -19.86
C ASP A 538 -28.79 11.56 -20.33
N GLY A 539 -29.78 11.08 -19.60
CA GLY A 539 -31.19 11.34 -19.89
C GLY A 539 -31.85 10.40 -20.90
N LEU A 540 -31.16 9.36 -21.38
CA LEU A 540 -31.77 8.36 -22.28
C LEU A 540 -31.72 6.98 -21.64
N SER A 541 -32.89 6.32 -21.52
CA SER A 541 -32.99 4.93 -21.06
C SER A 541 -33.13 3.99 -22.24
N VAL A 542 -32.21 3.05 -22.41
CA VAL A 542 -32.14 2.07 -23.49
C VAL A 542 -32.46 0.69 -22.94
N HIS A 543 -33.56 0.10 -23.39
CA HIS A 543 -34.04 -1.22 -22.98
C HIS A 543 -33.45 -2.27 -23.91
N ARG A 544 -32.58 -3.11 -23.39
CA ARG A 544 -31.94 -4.22 -24.12
C ARG A 544 -32.72 -5.49 -23.93
N GLY A 545 -33.13 -6.11 -25.05
CA GLY A 545 -33.96 -7.29 -24.96
C GLY A 545 -34.00 -8.08 -26.24
N THR A 546 -34.91 -9.05 -26.27
CA THR A 546 -35.15 -9.90 -27.43
C THR A 546 -36.63 -9.81 -27.85
N VAL A 547 -36.90 -9.66 -29.14
CA VAL A 547 -38.27 -9.76 -29.66
C VAL A 547 -38.69 -11.23 -29.58
N VAL A 548 -39.66 -11.53 -28.68
CA VAL A 548 -40.12 -12.91 -28.46
C VAL A 548 -41.26 -13.31 -29.41
N SER A 549 -42.01 -12.34 -29.91
CA SER A 549 -43.08 -12.60 -30.89
C SER A 549 -43.34 -11.34 -31.72
N GLY A 550 -43.77 -11.53 -32.96
CA GLY A 550 -44.19 -10.46 -33.90
C GLY A 550 -43.02 -9.57 -34.37
N GLU A 551 -43.32 -8.33 -34.66
CA GLU A 551 -42.38 -7.33 -35.15
C GLU A 551 -42.59 -6.01 -34.42
N VAL A 552 -41.54 -5.53 -33.75
CA VAL A 552 -41.53 -4.20 -33.13
C VAL A 552 -41.13 -3.16 -34.14
N ALA A 553 -41.85 -2.05 -34.20
CA ALA A 553 -41.60 -0.94 -35.14
C ALA A 553 -41.34 0.36 -34.39
N LEU A 554 -40.59 1.28 -35.03
CA LEU A 554 -40.46 2.66 -34.58
C LEU A 554 -41.87 3.31 -34.52
N ASP A 555 -42.07 4.20 -33.57
CA ASP A 555 -43.34 4.86 -33.25
C ASP A 555 -44.49 3.95 -32.77
N ALA A 556 -44.25 2.65 -32.61
CA ALA A 556 -45.27 1.73 -32.11
C ALA A 556 -45.67 2.04 -30.66
N PRO A 557 -46.97 2.06 -30.33
CA PRO A 557 -47.46 2.12 -28.96
C PRO A 557 -47.15 0.81 -28.25
N VAL A 558 -46.64 0.87 -27.02
CA VAL A 558 -46.30 -0.30 -26.21
C VAL A 558 -46.77 -0.11 -24.75
N PHE A 559 -47.12 -1.20 -24.13
CA PHE A 559 -47.33 -1.31 -22.71
C PHE A 559 -46.05 -1.88 -22.08
N ALA A 560 -45.38 -1.05 -21.32
CA ALA A 560 -44.13 -1.36 -20.62
C ALA A 560 -44.45 -1.90 -19.23
N GLN A 561 -43.96 -3.08 -18.85
CA GLN A 561 -44.22 -3.72 -17.58
C GLN A 561 -42.91 -4.24 -16.95
N VAL A 562 -42.57 -3.72 -15.79
CA VAL A 562 -41.38 -4.14 -15.00
C VAL A 562 -41.64 -5.47 -14.27
N ASP A 563 -40.64 -6.35 -14.17
CA ASP A 563 -40.67 -7.50 -13.27
C ASP A 563 -40.70 -7.01 -11.83
N ILE A 564 -41.88 -7.06 -11.21
CA ILE A 564 -42.13 -6.60 -9.86
C ILE A 564 -41.33 -7.37 -8.80
N THR A 565 -41.04 -8.66 -9.06
CA THR A 565 -40.29 -9.51 -8.15
C THR A 565 -38.84 -9.07 -8.09
N ARG A 566 -38.22 -8.86 -9.23
CA ARG A 566 -36.86 -8.34 -9.36
C ARG A 566 -36.78 -6.93 -8.80
N ARG A 567 -37.64 -6.00 -9.21
CA ARG A 567 -37.68 -4.61 -8.73
C ARG A 567 -37.73 -4.54 -7.21
N ARG A 568 -38.63 -5.29 -6.58
CA ARG A 568 -38.77 -5.32 -5.12
C ARG A 568 -37.53 -5.90 -4.45
N ALA A 569 -36.93 -6.93 -5.01
CA ALA A 569 -35.72 -7.52 -4.46
C ALA A 569 -34.53 -6.56 -4.51
N VAL A 570 -34.37 -5.83 -5.62
CA VAL A 570 -33.31 -4.80 -5.78
C VAL A 570 -33.57 -3.60 -4.86
N ALA A 571 -34.84 -3.12 -4.78
CA ALA A 571 -35.22 -2.01 -3.90
C ALA A 571 -34.96 -2.32 -2.39
N ARG A 572 -35.18 -3.59 -1.99
CA ARG A 572 -34.81 -4.06 -0.64
C ARG A 572 -33.30 -3.98 -0.42
N ALA A 573 -32.51 -4.49 -1.36
CA ALA A 573 -31.07 -4.46 -1.25
C ALA A 573 -30.52 -3.03 -1.23
N HIS A 574 -31.11 -2.12 -2.02
CA HIS A 574 -30.69 -0.72 -2.04
C HIS A 574 -31.03 0.01 -0.72
N SER A 575 -32.24 -0.18 -0.23
CA SER A 575 -32.61 0.39 1.07
C SER A 575 -31.80 -0.20 2.23
N ALA A 576 -31.48 -1.51 2.18
CA ALA A 576 -30.58 -2.16 3.14
C ALA A 576 -29.16 -1.55 3.11
N THR A 577 -28.66 -1.16 1.93
CA THR A 577 -27.36 -0.52 1.79
C THR A 577 -27.29 0.79 2.59
N HIS A 578 -28.34 1.61 2.55
CA HIS A 578 -28.40 2.84 3.35
C HIS A 578 -28.39 2.56 4.87
N LEU A 579 -29.10 1.51 5.32
CA LEU A 579 -29.06 1.11 6.72
C LEU A 579 -27.67 0.61 7.13
N VAL A 580 -27.04 -0.26 6.33
CA VAL A 580 -25.69 -0.77 6.59
C VAL A 580 -24.66 0.37 6.58
N HIS A 581 -24.76 1.31 5.63
CA HIS A 581 -23.90 2.50 5.61
C HIS A 581 -24.02 3.32 6.89
N SER A 582 -25.25 3.62 7.31
CA SER A 582 -25.50 4.39 8.54
C SER A 582 -24.98 3.66 9.78
N GLY A 583 -25.21 2.34 9.90
CA GLY A 583 -24.68 1.52 11.00
C GLY A 583 -23.15 1.52 11.03
N ILE A 584 -22.50 1.30 9.91
CA ILE A 584 -21.03 1.35 9.79
C ILE A 584 -20.50 2.74 10.18
N ARG A 585 -21.14 3.82 9.72
CA ARG A 585 -20.71 5.18 10.07
C ARG A 585 -20.89 5.49 11.57
N ARG A 586 -21.92 4.96 12.21
CA ARG A 586 -22.12 5.09 13.67
C ARG A 586 -21.05 4.34 14.44
N ALA A 587 -20.71 3.12 14.00
CA ALA A 587 -19.71 2.29 14.64
C ALA A 587 -18.26 2.78 14.43
N LEU A 588 -17.92 3.24 13.21
CA LEU A 588 -16.55 3.60 12.83
C LEU A 588 -16.29 5.11 12.71
N GLY A 589 -17.36 5.93 12.85
CA GLY A 589 -17.25 7.38 12.70
C GLY A 589 -17.52 7.89 11.27
N SER A 590 -17.61 9.22 11.15
CA SER A 590 -17.94 9.90 9.87
C SER A 590 -16.96 9.69 8.73
N GLY A 591 -15.76 9.22 9.03
CA GLY A 591 -14.73 8.87 8.03
C GLY A 591 -15.03 7.60 7.22
N ALA A 592 -16.00 6.76 7.66
CA ALA A 592 -16.48 5.63 6.91
C ALA A 592 -17.44 6.09 5.80
N ALA A 593 -16.87 6.57 4.69
CA ALA A 593 -17.62 7.06 3.54
C ALA A 593 -17.75 5.97 2.47
N GLN A 594 -18.85 6.00 1.72
CA GLN A 594 -19.06 5.08 0.60
C GLN A 594 -18.00 5.28 -0.49
N ALA A 595 -17.34 4.20 -0.89
CA ALA A 595 -16.41 4.16 -2.00
C ALA A 595 -17.01 3.44 -3.23
N GLY A 596 -18.04 2.63 -3.04
CA GLY A 596 -18.80 1.95 -4.08
C GLY A 596 -19.92 1.10 -3.50
N SER A 597 -20.88 0.71 -4.35
CA SER A 597 -21.95 -0.22 -3.99
C SER A 597 -22.40 -1.08 -5.16
N LEU A 598 -23.04 -2.19 -4.84
CA LEU A 598 -23.78 -3.00 -5.79
C LEU A 598 -25.05 -3.52 -5.10
N ASN A 599 -26.21 -3.17 -5.64
CA ASN A 599 -27.51 -3.61 -5.17
C ASN A 599 -28.14 -4.51 -6.24
N ALA A 600 -28.20 -5.80 -5.94
CA ALA A 600 -28.71 -6.86 -6.80
C ALA A 600 -29.91 -7.55 -6.11
N PRO A 601 -30.72 -8.36 -6.82
CA PRO A 601 -31.80 -9.10 -6.17
C PRO A 601 -31.30 -9.94 -4.98
N GLY A 602 -31.80 -9.63 -3.78
CA GLY A 602 -31.48 -10.36 -2.55
C GLY A 602 -30.06 -10.22 -1.99
N ARG A 603 -29.22 -9.40 -2.60
CA ARG A 603 -27.80 -9.22 -2.22
C ARG A 603 -27.37 -7.77 -2.35
N LEU A 604 -26.55 -7.32 -1.42
CA LEU A 604 -25.81 -6.05 -1.52
C LEU A 604 -24.32 -6.27 -1.34
N ARG A 605 -23.54 -5.35 -1.90
CA ARG A 605 -22.12 -5.16 -1.67
C ARG A 605 -21.89 -3.68 -1.40
N PHE A 606 -21.21 -3.40 -0.31
CA PHE A 606 -20.94 -2.05 0.12
C PHE A 606 -19.44 -1.86 0.37
N ASP A 607 -18.82 -0.97 -0.38
CA ASP A 607 -17.41 -0.62 -0.28
C ASP A 607 -17.30 0.73 0.44
N PHE A 608 -16.46 0.80 1.48
CA PHE A 608 -16.34 2.00 2.29
C PHE A 608 -14.90 2.23 2.75
N THR A 609 -14.59 3.49 3.04
CA THR A 609 -13.30 3.87 3.62
C THR A 609 -13.24 3.46 5.09
N SER A 610 -12.17 2.75 5.47
CA SER A 610 -11.89 2.35 6.86
C SER A 610 -10.44 2.67 7.21
N PRO A 611 -10.17 3.86 7.73
CA PRO A 611 -8.83 4.28 8.11
C PRO A 611 -8.19 3.39 9.19
N GLY A 612 -8.99 2.75 10.02
CA GLY A 612 -8.56 1.84 11.07
C GLY A 612 -8.25 0.41 10.60
N GLY A 613 -8.31 0.11 9.29
CA GLY A 613 -8.05 -1.23 8.75
C GLY A 613 -9.27 -2.16 8.80
N ALA A 614 -9.06 -3.44 9.13
CA ALA A 614 -10.12 -4.44 9.20
C ALA A 614 -11.15 -4.11 10.29
N VAL A 615 -12.43 -4.29 9.97
CA VAL A 615 -13.49 -4.12 10.95
C VAL A 615 -13.56 -5.36 11.85
N PRO A 616 -13.47 -5.21 13.17
CA PRO A 616 -13.58 -6.37 14.06
C PRO A 616 -14.90 -7.12 13.85
N PRO A 617 -14.90 -8.46 13.89
CA PRO A 617 -16.14 -9.24 13.74
C PRO A 617 -17.25 -8.86 14.73
N SER A 618 -16.89 -8.48 15.96
CA SER A 618 -17.87 -7.99 16.96
C SER A 618 -18.58 -6.73 16.50
N VAL A 619 -17.87 -5.78 15.91
CA VAL A 619 -18.45 -4.54 15.38
C VAL A 619 -19.39 -4.83 14.21
N LEU A 620 -19.05 -5.80 13.34
CA LEU A 620 -19.95 -6.22 12.28
C LEU A 620 -21.21 -6.89 12.83
N THR A 621 -21.09 -7.67 13.91
CA THR A 621 -22.27 -8.24 14.61
C THR A 621 -23.12 -7.14 15.20
N ASP A 622 -22.52 -6.16 15.87
CA ASP A 622 -23.25 -5.02 16.44
C ASP A 622 -23.98 -4.22 15.37
N VAL A 623 -23.35 -3.99 14.20
CA VAL A 623 -23.99 -3.34 13.04
C VAL A 623 -25.12 -4.19 12.48
N GLU A 624 -24.94 -5.52 12.36
CA GLU A 624 -25.99 -6.44 11.89
C GLU A 624 -27.21 -6.39 12.82
N ASP A 625 -26.99 -6.46 14.13
CA ASP A 625 -28.05 -6.39 15.13
C ASP A 625 -28.78 -5.05 15.07
N GLU A 626 -28.04 -3.93 15.06
CA GLU A 626 -28.59 -2.58 14.97
C GLU A 626 -29.49 -2.38 13.73
N VAL A 627 -28.99 -2.79 12.54
CA VAL A 627 -29.76 -2.59 11.31
C VAL A 627 -31.02 -3.46 11.29
N ASN A 628 -30.99 -4.67 11.85
CA ASN A 628 -32.16 -5.53 11.96
C ASN A 628 -33.17 -5.01 13.02
N GLU A 629 -32.70 -4.39 14.08
CA GLU A 629 -33.59 -3.67 15.02
C GLU A 629 -34.31 -2.50 14.33
N VAL A 630 -33.60 -1.75 13.45
CA VAL A 630 -34.21 -0.66 12.66
C VAL A 630 -35.30 -1.18 11.73
N LEU A 631 -35.18 -2.40 11.19
CA LEU A 631 -36.27 -3.01 10.41
C LEU A 631 -37.54 -3.20 11.23
N LEU A 632 -37.38 -3.64 12.48
CA LEU A 632 -38.54 -3.84 13.41
C LEU A 632 -39.21 -2.53 13.81
N ARG A 633 -38.50 -1.38 13.74
CA ARG A 633 -39.07 -0.05 14.00
C ARG A 633 -40.06 0.40 12.92
N SER A 634 -40.08 -0.26 11.75
CA SER A 634 -41.01 0.05 10.65
C SER A 634 -40.98 1.53 10.23
N LEU A 635 -39.75 2.04 9.96
CA LEU A 635 -39.57 3.45 9.64
C LEU A 635 -39.99 3.75 8.18
N PRO A 636 -40.69 4.89 7.93
CA PRO A 636 -41.06 5.30 6.59
C PRO A 636 -39.83 5.65 5.78
N VAL A 637 -39.84 5.27 4.50
CA VAL A 637 -38.83 5.67 3.53
C VAL A 637 -39.43 6.71 2.59
N THR A 638 -38.92 7.93 2.68
CA THR A 638 -39.42 9.06 1.88
C THR A 638 -38.34 9.55 0.94
N ALA A 639 -38.71 10.17 -0.16
CA ALA A 639 -37.81 10.75 -1.12
C ALA A 639 -38.31 12.12 -1.55
N GLU A 640 -37.45 13.13 -1.46
CA GLU A 640 -37.77 14.51 -1.80
C GLU A 640 -36.70 15.10 -2.73
N VAL A 641 -37.16 15.94 -3.68
CA VAL A 641 -36.24 16.67 -4.56
C VAL A 641 -36.10 18.09 -4.00
N MET A 642 -34.85 18.50 -3.74
CA MET A 642 -34.56 19.81 -3.15
C MET A 642 -33.24 20.37 -3.71
N PRO A 643 -33.00 21.69 -3.54
CA PRO A 643 -31.71 22.29 -3.89
C PRO A 643 -30.56 21.67 -3.08
N MET A 644 -29.41 21.46 -3.70
CA MET A 644 -28.21 20.87 -3.07
C MET A 644 -27.83 21.55 -1.74
N GLN A 645 -27.93 22.89 -1.68
CA GLN A 645 -27.63 23.64 -0.46
C GLN A 645 -28.60 23.34 0.69
N ALA A 646 -29.88 23.09 0.37
CA ALA A 646 -30.87 22.67 1.35
C ALA A 646 -30.56 21.25 1.87
N ALA A 647 -30.29 20.32 0.99
CA ALA A 647 -29.90 18.97 1.34
C ALA A 647 -28.69 18.93 2.30
N ARG A 648 -27.66 19.73 2.03
CA ARG A 648 -26.48 19.85 2.92
C ARG A 648 -26.83 20.43 4.28
N ARG A 649 -27.67 21.45 4.34
CA ARG A 649 -28.11 22.04 5.63
C ARG A 649 -28.90 21.04 6.47
N GLU A 650 -29.64 20.16 5.84
CA GLU A 650 -30.40 19.10 6.49
C GLU A 650 -29.54 17.87 6.84
N GLY A 651 -28.24 17.92 6.58
CA GLY A 651 -27.31 16.86 6.93
C GLY A 651 -27.35 15.64 6.01
N ALA A 652 -27.89 15.78 4.78
CA ALA A 652 -27.89 14.69 3.82
C ALA A 652 -26.46 14.32 3.38
N ILE A 653 -26.16 13.03 3.41
CA ILE A 653 -24.85 12.48 3.03
C ILE A 653 -24.78 12.41 1.51
N ALA A 654 -23.73 12.99 0.93
CA ALA A 654 -23.38 12.89 -0.49
C ALA A 654 -22.29 11.85 -0.70
N MET A 655 -22.34 11.09 -1.80
CA MET A 655 -21.27 10.17 -2.16
C MET A 655 -20.04 10.96 -2.64
N PHE A 656 -18.86 10.48 -2.24
CA PHE A 656 -17.60 11.12 -2.64
C PHE A 656 -17.31 10.87 -4.11
N GLY A 657 -17.01 11.94 -4.87
CA GLY A 657 -16.60 11.85 -6.28
C GLY A 657 -17.73 11.89 -7.31
N GLU A 658 -19.00 11.92 -6.92
CA GLU A 658 -20.11 12.12 -7.84
C GLU A 658 -20.38 13.61 -8.11
N ARG A 659 -20.78 13.92 -9.34
CA ARG A 659 -21.21 15.26 -9.73
C ARG A 659 -22.73 15.36 -9.62
N TYR A 660 -23.20 16.22 -8.75
CA TYR A 660 -24.62 16.47 -8.55
C TYR A 660 -25.03 17.79 -9.25
N GLY A 661 -26.27 17.83 -9.76
CA GLY A 661 -26.87 19.06 -10.26
C GLY A 661 -27.29 20.00 -9.12
N ASP A 662 -27.93 21.12 -9.49
CA ASP A 662 -28.44 22.10 -8.54
C ASP A 662 -29.60 21.57 -7.70
N ALA A 663 -30.39 20.64 -8.25
CA ALA A 663 -31.47 19.92 -7.59
C ALA A 663 -31.06 18.46 -7.40
N VAL A 664 -31.26 17.94 -6.18
CA VAL A 664 -30.87 16.58 -5.79
C VAL A 664 -32.04 15.85 -5.13
N ARG A 665 -32.11 14.55 -5.35
CA ARG A 665 -33.08 13.69 -4.66
C ARG A 665 -32.48 13.18 -3.36
N VAL A 666 -33.15 13.45 -2.24
CA VAL A 666 -32.77 13.02 -0.88
C VAL A 666 -33.68 11.89 -0.47
N VAL A 667 -33.12 10.75 -0.12
CA VAL A 667 -33.84 9.60 0.45
C VAL A 667 -33.62 9.59 1.95
N THR A 668 -34.70 9.52 2.71
CA THR A 668 -34.71 9.53 4.17
C THR A 668 -35.39 8.27 4.69
N ILE A 669 -34.73 7.55 5.60
CA ILE A 669 -35.29 6.37 6.29
C ILE A 669 -35.52 6.78 7.75
N GLY A 670 -36.70 7.30 8.06
CA GLY A 670 -37.05 7.81 9.39
C GLY A 670 -36.03 8.80 9.94
N ASP A 671 -35.55 8.53 11.15
CA ASP A 671 -34.45 9.26 11.82
C ASP A 671 -33.07 8.58 11.67
N TYR A 672 -32.99 7.51 10.90
CA TYR A 672 -31.80 6.64 10.87
C TYR A 672 -30.83 6.95 9.73
N SER A 673 -31.31 7.22 8.52
CA SER A 673 -30.49 7.53 7.35
C SER A 673 -31.08 8.67 6.52
N LYS A 674 -30.21 9.56 6.01
CA LYS A 674 -30.58 10.61 5.06
C LYS A 674 -29.44 10.79 4.06
N GLU A 675 -29.68 10.41 2.78
CA GLU A 675 -28.63 10.35 1.77
C GLU A 675 -29.11 10.84 0.40
N LEU A 676 -28.20 11.39 -0.39
CA LEU A 676 -28.48 11.70 -1.80
C LEU A 676 -28.54 10.41 -2.60
N CYS A 677 -29.69 10.09 -3.19
CA CYS A 677 -29.88 8.83 -3.90
C CYS A 677 -30.93 8.91 -5.00
N GLY A 678 -30.55 8.48 -6.21
CA GLY A 678 -31.45 8.37 -7.39
C GLY A 678 -32.08 6.98 -7.58
N GLY A 679 -31.85 6.03 -6.67
CA GLY A 679 -32.34 4.66 -6.81
C GLY A 679 -33.78 4.44 -6.39
N THR A 680 -34.25 3.21 -6.59
CA THR A 680 -35.58 2.79 -6.14
C THR A 680 -35.51 2.15 -4.74
N HIS A 681 -36.47 2.43 -3.89
CA HIS A 681 -36.49 2.02 -2.49
C HIS A 681 -37.82 1.37 -2.10
N VAL A 682 -37.79 0.63 -1.00
CA VAL A 682 -39.02 0.16 -0.34
C VAL A 682 -39.74 1.32 0.35
N PRO A 683 -41.06 1.28 0.50
CA PRO A 683 -41.80 2.36 1.18
C PRO A 683 -41.59 2.38 2.71
N ASN A 684 -41.12 1.25 3.28
CA ASN A 684 -40.96 1.11 4.72
C ASN A 684 -39.77 0.20 5.03
N SER A 685 -39.00 0.47 6.10
CA SER A 685 -37.85 -0.33 6.49
C SER A 685 -38.21 -1.80 6.76
N ALA A 686 -39.36 -2.10 7.28
CA ALA A 686 -39.83 -3.47 7.51
C ALA A 686 -39.98 -4.29 6.23
N ASP A 687 -40.23 -3.65 5.08
CA ASP A 687 -40.34 -4.33 3.77
C ASP A 687 -39.01 -4.91 3.28
N ILE A 688 -37.89 -4.52 3.86
CA ILE A 688 -36.56 -5.09 3.59
C ILE A 688 -36.52 -6.56 4.04
N GLY A 689 -37.14 -6.88 5.17
CA GLY A 689 -37.26 -8.22 5.75
C GLY A 689 -36.10 -8.53 6.69
N LEU A 690 -35.01 -9.10 6.22
CA LEU A 690 -33.86 -9.49 7.03
C LEU A 690 -32.56 -9.08 6.33
N ILE A 691 -31.58 -8.63 7.07
CA ILE A 691 -30.22 -8.35 6.58
C ILE A 691 -29.25 -9.29 7.28
N LYS A 692 -28.45 -10.05 6.51
CA LYS A 692 -27.40 -10.91 7.01
C LYS A 692 -26.05 -10.50 6.42
N LEU A 693 -25.16 -9.97 7.24
CA LEU A 693 -23.79 -9.69 6.83
C LEU A 693 -23.02 -11.02 6.65
N LEU A 694 -22.35 -11.20 5.53
CA LEU A 694 -21.65 -12.44 5.20
C LEU A 694 -20.16 -12.36 5.48
N SER A 695 -19.52 -11.30 5.03
CA SER A 695 -18.08 -11.16 5.06
C SER A 695 -17.66 -9.70 5.03
N GLU A 696 -16.48 -9.46 5.55
CA GLU A 696 -15.74 -8.22 5.39
C GLU A 696 -14.37 -8.54 4.81
N ALA A 697 -13.93 -7.77 3.81
CA ALA A 697 -12.66 -7.99 3.15
C ALA A 697 -12.01 -6.69 2.70
N SER A 698 -10.68 -6.70 2.55
CA SER A 698 -9.96 -5.61 1.91
C SER A 698 -10.07 -5.71 0.40
N ILE A 699 -10.39 -4.59 -0.26
CA ILE A 699 -10.40 -4.51 -1.73
C ILE A 699 -9.40 -3.46 -2.25
N GLY A 700 -8.78 -2.73 -1.34
CA GLY A 700 -7.80 -1.69 -1.63
C GLY A 700 -7.24 -1.12 -0.34
N SER A 701 -6.27 -0.23 -0.46
CA SER A 701 -5.72 0.45 0.71
C SER A 701 -6.75 1.36 1.36
N GLY A 702 -7.07 1.09 2.62
CA GLY A 702 -8.05 1.87 3.36
C GLY A 702 -9.49 1.70 2.87
N ILE A 703 -9.76 0.77 1.94
CA ILE A 703 -11.11 0.46 1.46
C ILE A 703 -11.48 -0.97 1.86
N ARG A 704 -12.59 -1.08 2.54
CA ARG A 704 -13.15 -2.35 3.00
C ARG A 704 -14.46 -2.61 2.28
N ARG A 705 -14.78 -3.88 2.09
CA ARG A 705 -16.00 -4.37 1.46
C ARG A 705 -16.78 -5.20 2.44
N VAL A 706 -18.06 -4.88 2.61
CA VAL A 706 -19.02 -5.74 3.27
C VAL A 706 -19.99 -6.29 2.23
N GLU A 707 -20.27 -7.58 2.30
CA GLU A 707 -21.30 -8.26 1.52
C GLU A 707 -22.42 -8.72 2.44
N ALA A 708 -23.66 -8.54 2.00
CA ALA A 708 -24.82 -9.00 2.75
C ALA A 708 -25.88 -9.61 1.86
N LEU A 709 -26.66 -10.52 2.45
CA LEU A 709 -27.90 -11.03 1.90
C LEU A 709 -29.09 -10.28 2.50
N VAL A 710 -30.16 -10.15 1.72
CA VAL A 710 -31.32 -9.35 2.10
C VAL A 710 -32.60 -10.13 1.86
N GLY A 711 -33.56 -10.00 2.79
CA GLY A 711 -34.88 -10.59 2.70
C GLY A 711 -34.85 -12.11 2.68
N LEU A 712 -35.53 -12.72 1.71
CA LEU A 712 -35.68 -14.18 1.65
C LEU A 712 -34.34 -14.92 1.45
N ASP A 713 -33.36 -14.31 0.79
CA ASP A 713 -32.05 -14.94 0.57
C ASP A 713 -31.23 -14.98 1.86
N ALA A 714 -31.36 -13.96 2.71
CA ALA A 714 -30.80 -13.96 4.07
C ALA A 714 -31.44 -15.07 4.93
N PHE A 715 -32.78 -15.21 4.88
CA PHE A 715 -33.48 -16.29 5.59
C PHE A 715 -33.04 -17.68 5.10
N ARG A 716 -32.96 -17.88 3.78
CA ARG A 716 -32.50 -19.17 3.21
C ARG A 716 -31.09 -19.54 3.59
N PHE A 717 -30.23 -18.54 3.71
CA PHE A 717 -28.86 -18.72 4.18
C PHE A 717 -28.84 -19.24 5.62
N LEU A 718 -29.52 -18.54 6.55
CA LEU A 718 -29.58 -18.95 7.94
C LEU A 718 -30.26 -20.32 8.13
N ALA A 719 -31.30 -20.62 7.34
CA ALA A 719 -31.94 -21.93 7.36
C ALA A 719 -30.99 -23.05 6.96
N ARG A 720 -30.14 -22.84 5.97
CA ARG A 720 -29.11 -23.82 5.58
C ARG A 720 -28.04 -23.99 6.67
N GLU A 721 -27.57 -22.89 7.27
CA GLU A 721 -26.63 -22.96 8.41
C GLU A 721 -27.22 -23.75 9.56
N HIS A 722 -28.50 -23.53 9.88
CA HIS A 722 -29.20 -24.28 10.92
C HIS A 722 -29.22 -25.79 10.63
N VAL A 723 -29.55 -26.20 9.40
CA VAL A 723 -29.53 -27.61 9.00
C VAL A 723 -28.15 -28.22 9.10
N LEU A 724 -27.10 -27.50 8.68
CA LEU A 724 -25.71 -27.95 8.79
C LEU A 724 -25.28 -28.14 10.26
N VAL A 725 -25.61 -27.18 11.11
CA VAL A 725 -25.30 -27.26 12.54
C VAL A 725 -26.04 -28.44 13.17
N ALA A 726 -27.32 -28.65 12.84
CA ALA A 726 -28.09 -29.76 13.33
C ALA A 726 -27.50 -31.14 12.92
N GLN A 727 -27.07 -31.26 11.65
CA GLN A 727 -26.39 -32.50 11.16
C GLN A 727 -25.08 -32.76 11.90
N LEU A 728 -24.26 -31.69 12.10
CA LEU A 728 -23.02 -31.80 12.86
C LEU A 728 -23.28 -32.19 14.34
N ALA A 729 -24.28 -31.55 14.95
CA ALA A 729 -24.70 -31.87 16.33
C ALA A 729 -25.11 -33.35 16.48
N GLU A 730 -25.86 -33.90 15.52
CA GLU A 730 -26.23 -35.31 15.48
C GLU A 730 -24.97 -36.18 15.31
N GLN A 731 -24.07 -35.87 14.36
CA GLN A 731 -22.84 -36.63 14.10
C GLN A 731 -21.93 -36.69 15.32
N PHE A 732 -21.76 -35.56 16.01
CA PHE A 732 -20.94 -35.50 17.22
C PHE A 732 -21.67 -35.89 18.51
N LYS A 733 -22.97 -36.18 18.45
CA LYS A 733 -23.84 -36.49 19.58
C LYS A 733 -23.74 -35.43 20.68
N ALA A 734 -23.86 -34.18 20.26
CA ALA A 734 -23.79 -33.00 21.11
C ALA A 734 -24.98 -32.08 20.83
N ARG A 735 -25.30 -31.17 21.74
CA ARG A 735 -26.21 -30.07 21.42
C ARG A 735 -25.51 -29.04 20.57
N PRO A 736 -26.24 -28.23 19.76
CA PRO A 736 -25.63 -27.19 18.95
C PRO A 736 -24.67 -26.26 19.72
N GLU A 737 -25.04 -25.87 20.94
CA GLU A 737 -24.23 -25.00 21.79
C GLU A 737 -22.95 -25.66 22.31
N GLU A 738 -22.93 -27.00 22.44
CA GLU A 738 -21.81 -27.78 22.93
C GLU A 738 -20.89 -28.29 21.81
N LEU A 739 -21.24 -27.99 20.56
CA LEU A 739 -20.56 -28.56 19.39
C LEU A 739 -19.09 -28.13 19.30
N GLY A 740 -18.82 -26.86 19.59
CA GLY A 740 -17.46 -26.30 19.59
C GLY A 740 -16.53 -27.02 20.57
N ASP A 741 -16.99 -27.19 21.80
CA ASP A 741 -16.25 -27.92 22.85
C ASP A 741 -16.05 -29.38 22.49
N ARG A 742 -17.08 -30.00 21.91
CA ARG A 742 -17.00 -31.41 21.49
C ARG A 742 -16.00 -31.65 20.38
N ILE A 743 -15.97 -30.76 19.37
CA ILE A 743 -15.00 -30.82 18.28
C ILE A 743 -13.59 -30.58 18.81
N SER A 744 -13.40 -29.59 19.68
CA SER A 744 -12.12 -29.31 20.35
C SER A 744 -11.62 -30.56 21.12
N ALA A 745 -12.46 -31.17 21.93
CA ALA A 745 -12.12 -32.38 22.70
C ALA A 745 -11.75 -33.58 21.80
N VAL A 746 -12.44 -33.75 20.67
CA VAL A 746 -12.12 -34.82 19.71
C VAL A 746 -10.77 -34.53 19.03
N THR A 747 -10.51 -33.28 18.67
CA THR A 747 -9.24 -32.88 18.06
C THR A 747 -8.06 -33.02 19.01
N GLU A 748 -8.21 -32.69 20.28
CA GLU A 748 -7.18 -32.92 21.30
C GLU A 748 -6.91 -34.42 21.53
N ARG A 749 -7.97 -35.24 21.58
CA ARG A 749 -7.82 -36.68 21.67
C ARG A 749 -7.09 -37.27 20.46
N LEU A 750 -7.39 -36.79 19.26
CA LEU A 750 -6.70 -37.22 18.05
C LEU A 750 -5.21 -36.86 18.14
N ARG A 751 -4.87 -35.61 18.47
CA ARG A 751 -3.46 -35.20 18.65
C ARG A 751 -2.74 -35.98 19.74
N ALA A 752 -3.41 -36.35 20.83
CA ALA A 752 -2.85 -37.16 21.91
C ALA A 752 -2.59 -38.60 21.43
N ALA A 753 -3.53 -39.17 20.67
CA ALA A 753 -3.38 -40.50 20.11
C ALA A 753 -2.25 -40.59 19.07
N GLU A 754 -2.11 -39.58 18.23
CA GLU A 754 -1.01 -39.45 17.26
C GLU A 754 0.35 -39.39 17.95
N ARG A 755 0.51 -38.55 18.98
CA ARG A 755 1.74 -38.48 19.78
C ARG A 755 2.06 -39.77 20.49
N GLU A 756 1.04 -40.51 21.02
CA GLU A 756 1.23 -41.77 21.67
C GLU A 756 1.65 -42.85 20.66
N LEU A 757 1.06 -42.83 19.45
CA LEU A 757 1.45 -43.70 18.35
C LEU A 757 2.90 -43.50 17.94
N GLU A 758 3.33 -42.24 17.82
CA GLU A 758 4.74 -41.90 17.52
C GLU A 758 5.67 -42.36 18.63
N ARG A 759 5.30 -42.15 19.89
CA ARG A 759 6.05 -42.65 21.04
C ARG A 759 6.19 -44.20 21.05
N LEU A 760 5.10 -44.91 20.80
CA LEU A 760 5.10 -46.35 20.71
C LEU A 760 5.95 -46.87 19.55
N ARG A 761 5.90 -46.21 18.38
CA ARG A 761 6.76 -46.53 17.24
C ARG A 761 8.24 -46.32 17.57
N ALA A 762 8.60 -45.19 18.15
CA ALA A 762 9.98 -44.92 18.58
C ALA A 762 10.47 -45.92 19.61
N ALA A 763 9.63 -46.31 20.59
CA ALA A 763 9.96 -47.33 21.57
C ALA A 763 10.14 -48.73 20.95
N ALA A 764 9.30 -49.05 19.97
CA ALA A 764 9.41 -50.34 19.23
C ALA A 764 10.72 -50.42 18.45
N VAL A 765 11.13 -49.28 17.79
CA VAL A 765 12.41 -49.20 17.09
C VAL A 765 13.58 -49.38 18.06
N LEU A 766 13.57 -48.70 19.20
CA LEU A 766 14.63 -48.76 20.20
C LEU A 766 14.71 -50.15 20.88
N SER A 767 13.62 -50.89 20.97
CA SER A 767 13.62 -52.24 21.57
C SER A 767 14.51 -53.22 20.80
N SER A 768 14.75 -52.98 19.50
CA SER A 768 15.65 -53.80 18.71
C SER A 768 17.13 -53.59 18.98
N ALA A 769 17.50 -52.53 19.76
CA ALA A 769 18.90 -52.19 19.99
C ALA A 769 19.72 -53.30 20.66
N GLY A 770 19.09 -54.05 21.57
CA GLY A 770 19.74 -55.20 22.26
C GLY A 770 20.13 -56.30 21.27
N THR A 771 19.16 -56.78 20.52
CA THR A 771 19.37 -57.82 19.50
C THR A 771 20.38 -57.39 18.43
N LEU A 772 20.33 -56.12 17.99
CA LEU A 772 21.30 -55.60 17.02
C LEU A 772 22.71 -55.54 17.60
N ALA A 773 22.89 -55.18 18.86
CA ALA A 773 24.19 -55.14 19.49
C ALA A 773 24.76 -56.53 19.78
N GLU A 774 23.91 -57.52 20.15
CA GLU A 774 24.30 -58.90 20.33
C GLU A 774 24.68 -59.59 19.02
N GLY A 775 24.00 -59.24 17.91
CA GLY A 775 24.26 -59.70 16.55
C GLY A 775 25.45 -58.99 15.86
N ALA A 776 26.29 -58.25 16.60
CA ALA A 776 27.46 -57.60 16.03
C ALA A 776 28.46 -58.59 15.44
N GLU A 777 28.75 -58.44 14.18
CA GLU A 777 29.76 -59.24 13.47
C GLU A 777 31.16 -58.78 13.84
N GLN A 778 32.07 -59.71 14.10
CA GLN A 778 33.47 -59.38 14.38
C GLN A 778 34.25 -59.32 13.06
N VAL A 779 34.66 -58.11 12.67
CA VAL A 779 35.50 -57.88 11.48
C VAL A 779 36.90 -57.49 11.97
N GLY A 780 37.81 -58.45 11.98
CA GLY A 780 39.12 -58.26 12.58
C GLY A 780 39.02 -57.96 14.06
N THR A 781 39.46 -56.78 14.50
CA THR A 781 39.40 -56.31 15.91
C THR A 781 38.20 -55.35 16.18
N THR A 782 37.31 -55.15 15.20
CA THR A 782 36.19 -54.20 15.30
C THR A 782 34.86 -54.94 15.16
N ALA A 783 33.94 -54.64 16.07
CA ALA A 783 32.56 -55.13 15.99
C ALA A 783 31.76 -54.28 14.98
N LEU A 784 31.18 -54.88 14.00
CA LEU A 784 30.30 -54.22 13.00
C LEU A 784 28.84 -54.60 13.27
N VAL A 785 27.99 -53.62 13.48
CA VAL A 785 26.55 -53.79 13.41
C VAL A 785 26.06 -53.09 12.14
N ALA A 786 25.66 -53.86 11.14
CA ALA A 786 25.12 -53.35 9.91
C ALA A 786 23.76 -54.00 9.66
N ALA A 787 22.72 -53.18 9.68
CA ALA A 787 21.34 -53.68 9.55
C ALA A 787 20.43 -52.71 8.83
N GLU A 788 19.50 -53.25 8.08
CA GLU A 788 18.32 -52.53 7.60
C GLU A 788 17.24 -52.60 8.68
N THR A 789 16.65 -51.47 8.99
CA THR A 789 15.53 -51.39 9.94
C THR A 789 14.20 -51.54 9.23
N SER A 790 13.11 -51.65 9.99
CA SER A 790 11.76 -51.70 9.45
C SER A 790 11.49 -50.46 8.55
N GLU A 791 10.63 -50.65 7.56
CA GLU A 791 10.22 -49.59 6.65
C GLU A 791 9.64 -48.35 7.41
N GLY A 792 9.96 -47.15 6.98
CA GLY A 792 9.38 -45.92 7.52
C GLY A 792 9.94 -45.45 8.85
N VAL A 793 11.07 -46.02 9.32
CA VAL A 793 11.77 -45.49 10.50
C VAL A 793 12.33 -44.10 10.17
N SER A 794 11.93 -43.09 10.97
CA SER A 794 12.39 -41.72 10.76
C SER A 794 13.91 -41.60 10.96
N GLY A 795 14.52 -40.60 10.29
CA GLY A 795 15.95 -40.31 10.47
C GLY A 795 16.32 -39.96 11.93
N ALA A 796 15.38 -39.46 12.72
CA ALA A 796 15.56 -39.18 14.14
C ALA A 796 15.58 -40.47 14.96
N ASP A 797 14.64 -41.38 14.70
CA ASP A 797 14.56 -42.68 15.37
C ASP A 797 15.74 -43.58 14.98
N LEU A 798 16.14 -43.52 13.71
CA LEU A 798 17.32 -44.26 13.22
C LEU A 798 18.61 -43.80 13.92
N ARG A 799 18.71 -42.51 14.18
CA ARG A 799 19.83 -41.93 14.94
C ARG A 799 19.79 -42.33 16.41
N ALA A 800 18.62 -42.30 17.02
CA ALA A 800 18.43 -42.75 18.40
C ALA A 800 18.80 -44.22 18.54
N LEU A 801 18.33 -45.09 17.64
CA LEU A 801 18.65 -46.52 17.59
C LEU A 801 20.17 -46.77 17.42
N ALA A 802 20.81 -46.06 16.47
CA ALA A 802 22.26 -46.20 16.24
C ALA A 802 23.06 -45.76 17.47
N THR A 803 22.61 -44.74 18.18
CA THR A 803 23.25 -44.26 19.42
C THR A 803 23.10 -45.25 20.54
N GLU A 804 21.92 -45.83 20.70
CA GLU A 804 21.64 -46.88 21.72
C GLU A 804 22.44 -48.14 21.44
N VAL A 805 22.46 -48.62 20.20
CA VAL A 805 23.27 -49.79 19.76
C VAL A 805 24.75 -49.53 20.06
N ARG A 806 25.26 -48.38 19.69
CA ARG A 806 26.63 -47.95 20.02
C ARG A 806 26.91 -47.97 21.53
N GLY A 807 26.00 -47.47 22.34
CA GLY A 807 26.13 -47.50 23.80
C GLY A 807 26.25 -48.94 24.35
N ARG A 808 25.48 -49.88 23.79
CA ARG A 808 25.50 -51.30 24.20
C ARG A 808 26.78 -52.04 23.77
N LEU A 809 27.47 -51.57 22.72
CA LEU A 809 28.77 -52.10 22.35
C LEU A 809 29.86 -51.79 23.41
N GLY A 810 29.63 -50.79 24.28
CA GLY A 810 30.49 -50.45 25.40
C GLY A 810 31.88 -50.00 24.97
N GLU A 811 32.92 -50.54 25.61
CA GLU A 811 34.31 -50.16 25.35
C GLU A 811 34.91 -50.90 24.15
N ARG A 812 34.19 -51.78 23.51
CA ARG A 812 34.66 -52.52 22.31
C ARG A 812 34.87 -51.55 21.15
N SER A 813 35.90 -51.79 20.34
CA SER A 813 35.97 -51.09 19.05
C SER A 813 34.75 -51.50 18.20
N GLY A 814 33.87 -50.52 17.92
CA GLY A 814 32.58 -50.84 17.23
C GLY A 814 32.13 -49.76 16.26
N VAL A 815 31.58 -50.20 15.13
CA VAL A 815 30.93 -49.43 14.09
C VAL A 815 29.49 -49.88 13.94
N VAL A 816 28.55 -48.98 14.02
CA VAL A 816 27.13 -49.22 13.80
C VAL A 816 26.70 -48.49 12.54
N ALA A 817 26.18 -49.22 11.55
CA ALA A 817 25.62 -48.65 10.32
C ALA A 817 24.20 -49.14 10.12
N LEU A 818 23.21 -48.27 10.34
CA LEU A 818 21.81 -48.61 10.19
C LEU A 818 21.22 -47.91 8.96
N PHE A 819 20.38 -48.64 8.25
CA PHE A 819 19.71 -48.18 7.05
C PHE A 819 18.19 -48.28 7.24
N SER A 820 17.45 -47.28 6.73
CA SER A 820 15.99 -47.34 6.67
C SER A 820 15.58 -46.99 5.23
N VAL A 821 14.67 -47.81 4.69
CA VAL A 821 14.19 -47.67 3.32
C VAL A 821 12.77 -47.12 3.33
N ASP A 822 12.51 -46.16 2.49
CA ASP A 822 11.17 -45.74 2.07
C ASP A 822 10.97 -46.25 0.64
N HIS A 823 10.27 -47.33 0.49
CA HIS A 823 10.04 -47.96 -0.80
C HIS A 823 9.14 -47.12 -1.71
N ALA A 824 8.20 -46.37 -1.15
CA ALA A 824 7.30 -45.47 -1.92
C ALA A 824 8.04 -44.31 -2.55
N ALA A 825 9.02 -43.76 -1.86
CA ALA A 825 9.84 -42.65 -2.35
C ALA A 825 11.16 -43.10 -2.97
N SER A 826 11.45 -44.40 -3.01
CA SER A 826 12.78 -44.94 -3.43
C SER A 826 13.93 -44.25 -2.73
N LYS A 827 13.82 -44.04 -1.42
CA LYS A 827 14.82 -43.34 -0.62
C LYS A 827 15.41 -44.24 0.44
N VAL A 828 16.72 -44.10 0.68
CA VAL A 828 17.44 -44.71 1.79
C VAL A 828 17.89 -43.62 2.76
N SER A 829 17.58 -43.75 4.01
CA SER A 829 18.18 -42.96 5.10
C SER A 829 19.21 -43.84 5.81
N PHE A 830 20.36 -43.33 6.15
CA PHE A 830 21.38 -44.07 6.90
C PHE A 830 21.99 -43.26 8.03
N VAL A 831 22.41 -44.00 9.06
CA VAL A 831 23.13 -43.42 10.21
C VAL A 831 24.30 -44.32 10.54
N VAL A 832 25.49 -43.71 10.71
CA VAL A 832 26.70 -44.41 11.16
C VAL A 832 27.14 -43.86 12.51
N ALA A 833 27.35 -44.70 13.46
CA ALA A 833 27.87 -44.34 14.79
C ALA A 833 29.11 -45.18 15.11
N THR A 834 30.10 -44.56 15.78
CA THR A 834 31.34 -45.22 16.16
C THR A 834 31.62 -45.09 17.64
N THR A 835 32.14 -46.14 18.28
CA THR A 835 32.53 -46.11 19.68
C THR A 835 33.83 -45.31 19.88
N ALA A 836 34.15 -44.96 21.12
CA ALA A 836 35.40 -44.23 21.44
C ALA A 836 36.63 -45.04 21.04
N ALA A 837 36.64 -46.36 21.33
CA ALA A 837 37.74 -47.25 20.94
C ALA A 837 37.90 -47.38 19.40
N ALA A 838 36.80 -47.36 18.64
CA ALA A 838 36.87 -47.33 17.17
C ALA A 838 37.49 -46.01 16.62
N ARG A 839 37.14 -44.90 17.23
CA ARG A 839 37.70 -43.60 16.85
C ARG A 839 39.18 -43.46 17.15
N GLN A 840 39.66 -44.00 18.28
CA GLN A 840 41.10 -44.05 18.61
C GLN A 840 41.91 -44.85 17.59
N ARG A 841 41.23 -45.76 16.86
CA ARG A 841 41.80 -46.51 15.73
C ARG A 841 41.59 -45.89 14.38
N GLY A 842 41.17 -44.62 14.32
CA GLY A 842 41.00 -43.89 13.08
C GLY A 842 39.66 -44.12 12.36
N LEU A 843 38.71 -44.86 13.00
CA LEU A 843 37.38 -45.13 12.44
C LEU A 843 36.38 -44.04 12.82
N ALA A 844 36.48 -42.90 12.18
CA ALA A 844 35.51 -41.81 12.37
C ALA A 844 34.25 -42.06 11.52
N ALA A 845 33.06 -41.85 12.09
CA ALA A 845 31.77 -42.08 11.40
C ALA A 845 31.67 -41.27 10.08
N GLY A 846 32.06 -40.00 10.10
CA GLY A 846 32.05 -39.16 8.92
C GLY A 846 33.01 -39.62 7.81
N ALA A 847 34.13 -40.26 8.16
CA ALA A 847 35.11 -40.81 7.20
C ALA A 847 34.67 -42.14 6.59
N LEU A 848 33.73 -42.83 7.24
CA LEU A 848 33.17 -44.10 6.70
C LEU A 848 32.06 -43.85 5.68
N VAL A 849 31.37 -42.73 5.73
CA VAL A 849 30.26 -42.41 4.79
C VAL A 849 30.72 -42.42 3.33
N PRO A 850 31.84 -41.78 2.92
CA PRO A 850 32.32 -41.87 1.54
C PRO A 850 32.63 -43.28 1.06
N VAL A 851 32.94 -44.22 1.93
CA VAL A 851 33.28 -45.60 1.62
C VAL A 851 32.08 -46.37 1.08
N PHE A 852 30.89 -46.19 1.70
CA PHE A 852 29.69 -46.95 1.37
C PHE A 852 28.58 -46.11 0.72
N GLY A 853 28.59 -44.81 0.93
CA GLY A 853 27.54 -43.90 0.43
C GLY A 853 27.26 -44.03 -1.07
N PRO A 854 28.29 -44.14 -1.95
CA PRO A 854 28.07 -44.32 -3.39
C PRO A 854 27.27 -45.59 -3.73
N ALA A 855 27.39 -46.65 -2.95
CA ALA A 855 26.68 -47.93 -3.18
C ALA A 855 25.13 -47.81 -2.99
N VAL A 856 24.67 -46.83 -2.20
CA VAL A 856 23.25 -46.51 -2.02
C VAL A 856 22.82 -45.28 -2.81
N GLY A 857 23.66 -44.80 -3.77
CA GLY A 857 23.39 -43.60 -4.53
C GLY A 857 23.31 -42.36 -3.61
N GLY A 858 24.08 -42.32 -2.52
CA GLY A 858 23.88 -41.42 -1.42
C GLY A 858 25.11 -40.61 -1.03
N ARG A 859 24.80 -39.51 -0.29
CA ARG A 859 25.80 -38.65 0.35
C ARG A 859 25.40 -38.41 1.81
N GLY A 860 26.38 -38.13 2.61
CA GLY A 860 26.18 -37.80 3.99
C GLY A 860 27.43 -37.29 4.68
N GLY A 861 27.30 -36.95 5.94
CA GLY A 861 28.42 -36.46 6.73
C GLY A 861 28.04 -36.29 8.18
N GLY A 862 28.96 -35.92 9.02
CA GLY A 862 28.74 -35.70 10.42
C GLY A 862 29.98 -35.60 11.25
N LYS A 863 29.82 -35.71 12.55
CA LYS A 863 30.91 -35.69 13.53
C LYS A 863 31.68 -37.02 13.52
N PRO A 864 32.88 -37.09 14.10
CA PRO A 864 33.63 -38.35 14.20
C PRO A 864 32.90 -39.49 14.89
N ASP A 865 31.98 -39.19 15.78
CA ASP A 865 31.22 -40.19 16.54
C ASP A 865 29.89 -40.59 15.93
N LEU A 866 29.31 -39.72 15.09
CA LEU A 866 28.02 -39.92 14.45
C LEU A 866 27.91 -39.17 13.11
N ALA A 867 27.58 -39.88 12.06
CA ALA A 867 27.30 -39.35 10.73
C ALA A 867 25.96 -39.87 10.20
N GLN A 868 25.34 -39.12 9.34
CA GLN A 868 24.07 -39.49 8.71
C GLN A 868 24.01 -39.02 7.27
N GLY A 869 23.13 -39.61 6.50
CA GLY A 869 22.93 -39.25 5.11
C GLY A 869 21.72 -39.95 4.50
N GLY A 870 21.58 -39.76 3.21
CA GLY A 870 20.53 -40.40 2.44
C GLY A 870 20.99 -40.75 1.05
N GLY A 871 20.30 -41.67 0.40
CA GLY A 871 20.54 -42.16 -0.96
C GLY A 871 19.25 -42.46 -1.70
N THR A 872 19.40 -42.84 -2.98
CA THR A 872 18.27 -43.10 -3.89
C THR A 872 18.23 -44.54 -4.40
N GLU A 873 19.17 -45.40 -3.93
CA GLU A 873 19.31 -46.79 -4.40
C GLU A 873 19.16 -47.80 -3.24
N PRO A 874 17.93 -48.15 -2.86
CA PRO A 874 17.68 -49.12 -1.79
C PRO A 874 18.34 -50.51 -2.00
N GLY A 875 18.38 -51.00 -3.26
CA GLY A 875 19.04 -52.23 -3.60
C GLY A 875 20.57 -52.27 -3.39
N GLY A 876 21.16 -51.08 -3.13
CA GLY A 876 22.60 -50.93 -2.88
C GLY A 876 23.04 -51.21 -1.44
N ILE A 877 22.13 -51.42 -0.49
CA ILE A 877 22.44 -51.63 0.94
C ILE A 877 23.39 -52.86 1.14
N PRO A 878 23.19 -54.01 0.51
CA PRO A 878 24.14 -55.13 0.64
C PRO A 878 25.56 -54.77 0.20
N ALA A 879 25.69 -54.01 -0.90
CA ALA A 879 27.01 -53.53 -1.40
C ALA A 879 27.63 -52.53 -0.44
N ALA A 880 26.84 -51.64 0.14
CA ALA A 880 27.29 -50.67 1.16
C ALA A 880 27.83 -51.38 2.41
N VAL A 881 27.15 -52.42 2.89
CA VAL A 881 27.60 -53.25 4.03
C VAL A 881 28.89 -53.98 3.66
N ALA A 882 28.98 -54.56 2.46
CA ALA A 882 30.21 -55.22 1.99
C ALA A 882 31.41 -54.28 1.92
N ALA A 883 31.22 -53.06 1.44
CA ALA A 883 32.23 -52.01 1.42
C ALA A 883 32.73 -51.63 2.83
N LEU A 884 31.82 -51.51 3.77
CA LEU A 884 32.18 -51.27 5.18
C LEU A 884 33.00 -52.44 5.78
N ARG A 885 32.60 -53.70 5.51
CA ARG A 885 33.39 -54.90 5.93
C ARG A 885 34.80 -54.87 5.36
N THR A 886 34.97 -54.58 4.09
CA THR A 886 36.27 -54.53 3.42
C THR A 886 37.16 -53.44 4.02
N GLU A 887 36.60 -52.28 4.25
CA GLU A 887 37.32 -51.15 4.88
C GLU A 887 37.79 -51.46 6.29
N LEU A 888 36.91 -52.08 7.10
CA LEU A 888 37.23 -52.47 8.48
C LEU A 888 38.28 -53.60 8.51
N ALA A 889 38.24 -54.57 7.57
CA ALA A 889 39.23 -55.64 7.46
C ALA A 889 40.59 -55.08 7.03
N GLY A 890 40.63 -54.19 6.03
CA GLY A 890 41.86 -53.56 5.53
C GLY A 890 42.63 -52.75 6.57
N ARG A 891 41.94 -52.08 7.50
CA ARG A 891 42.60 -51.27 8.55
C ARG A 891 43.13 -52.12 9.74
N ASN A 892 42.92 -53.43 9.74
CA ASN A 892 43.46 -54.33 10.76
C ASN A 892 44.85 -54.86 10.43
N GLY A 893 45.42 -54.56 9.24
CA GLY A 893 46.72 -54.99 8.79
C GLY A 893 47.78 -53.90 8.75
N ALA A 894 47.49 -52.72 9.27
CA ALA A 894 48.42 -51.59 9.37
C ALA A 894 48.74 -51.20 10.82
#